data_04078957f8043f2dc688e451fc356403
#
_entry.id   04078957f8043f2dc688e451fc356403
#
_cell.length_a   1.000
_cell.length_b   1.000
_cell.length_c   1.000
_cell.angle_alpha   90.00
_cell.angle_beta   90.00
_cell.angle_gamma   90.00
#
_symmetry.space_group_name_H-M   'P 1'
#
loop_
_entity.id
_entity.type
_entity.pdbx_description
1 polymer ?
#
loop_
_entity_poly.entity_id
_entity_poly.type
_entity_poly.pdbx_seq_one_letter_code
_entity_poly.pdbx_strand_id
1 'polypeptide(L)'
;MYRLIPFTLSLFAASLSQAAPTVTRLTPPSELFSSGRAAPVIARFLPGQRFDLQATIRPDAADKTIRSAKFAIDGKTVDLNVALKVCADSCLKGVPANATLATSRAVSMDKPGMHSLTVTATQSDGQTVTATGNFEVVPLLSGLGVGQKVKNIIIMLGDGMGAAQRTGARVVAGGYAQGKVITPLAMDTFPVTGLVKTASLNSMVTDSAPGMSSYVSGNKNNNNEEGVFPDDTLDFFDNPRIEYLSEYLHRVQGKALGIVTTADVFDATPAANAVHTSNRGAGTGIVDQYLDDRKLTGLSVLMGGGRKWFLPSTTPGSARGDRTDYAFSSTDAHTADIVKRWGSAPGVLDKERNLLADFQAAGFTYAPDKAGLDAADVKKVDKLLGLFAHSNMNVALDKMDGRRNKAQGLGNAGKNRVVDDYGFPDQPMLDEMAAKALAVLEKKVQGFMLMVEGASIDKQLHAMDTERWLLDTIEFDRAIKLAKEFAVKRGDTLVIVTADHEAGGVALIGGSRVSDARLQELVREGGGTALRDKVVGVYEKAGFPKYRLASDGYPETTDIDNRILVGYGANSDRSEDYLSNPLPLQDSQQPFIKDQPLAAYPADPSKRDVDGKYLVTGQVPGNSAVHTADDIPLSAFGPGAYAFTGSIDNTDVFFKLAQAALKGITIPKEFIPKMKR
;
A
#
# COMPACT_ATOMS: atom_id res chain seq x y z
N MET A 1 -33.73 88.22 -6.99
CA MET A 1 -34.50 86.95 -7.24
C MET A 1 -33.53 85.75 -7.16
N TYR A 2 -33.42 85.19 -6.01
CA TYR A 2 -32.60 83.96 -5.82
C TYR A 2 -33.57 82.76 -5.79
N ARG A 3 -33.41 81.84 -6.72
CA ARG A 3 -34.14 80.55 -6.76
C ARG A 3 -33.40 79.54 -5.90
N LEU A 4 -34.00 79.05 -4.86
CA LEU A 4 -33.60 77.89 -4.05
C LEU A 4 -33.91 76.62 -4.85
N ILE A 5 -32.90 75.77 -5.07
CA ILE A 5 -33.03 74.40 -5.60
C ILE A 5 -33.10 73.47 -4.41
N PRO A 6 -34.10 72.60 -4.27
CA PRO A 6 -34.14 71.61 -3.17
C PRO A 6 -33.17 70.46 -3.50
N PHE A 7 -32.26 70.21 -2.57
CA PHE A 7 -31.42 69.02 -2.58
C PHE A 7 -32.21 67.84 -2.05
N THR A 8 -32.59 66.89 -2.89
CA THR A 8 -33.13 65.58 -2.50
C THR A 8 -32.00 64.69 -2.07
N LEU A 9 -31.94 64.36 -0.77
CA LEU A 9 -31.03 63.37 -0.20
C LEU A 9 -31.56 61.99 -0.53
N SER A 10 -31.00 61.31 -1.52
CA SER A 10 -31.26 59.89 -1.79
C SER A 10 -30.50 59.05 -0.75
N LEU A 11 -31.21 58.48 0.21
CA LEU A 11 -30.67 57.41 1.04
C LEU A 11 -30.36 56.19 0.14
N PHE A 12 -29.11 55.96 -0.18
CA PHE A 12 -28.64 54.68 -0.61
C PHE A 12 -28.70 53.73 0.60
N ALA A 13 -29.71 52.89 0.66
CA ALA A 13 -29.70 51.70 1.51
C ALA A 13 -28.61 50.78 0.95
N ALA A 14 -27.42 50.81 1.55
CA ALA A 14 -26.42 49.78 1.35
C ALA A 14 -27.06 48.48 1.87
N SER A 15 -27.52 47.66 0.97
CA SER A 15 -27.82 46.25 1.31
C SER A 15 -26.51 45.65 1.81
N LEU A 16 -26.38 45.48 3.11
CA LEU A 16 -25.36 44.63 3.70
C LEU A 16 -25.58 43.25 3.09
N SER A 17 -24.78 42.90 2.10
CA SER A 17 -24.70 41.53 1.62
C SER A 17 -24.29 40.68 2.82
N GLN A 18 -25.23 39.98 3.41
CA GLN A 18 -24.90 39.00 4.44
C GLN A 18 -23.99 37.95 3.79
N ALA A 19 -22.83 37.72 4.38
CA ALA A 19 -21.91 36.73 3.88
C ALA A 19 -22.56 35.32 3.98
N ALA A 20 -22.34 34.48 2.98
CA ALA A 20 -22.87 33.13 2.93
C ALA A 20 -21.85 32.13 3.55
N PRO A 21 -22.30 30.98 4.06
CA PRO A 21 -21.39 29.93 4.51
C PRO A 21 -20.51 29.45 3.34
N THR A 22 -19.42 28.74 3.64
CA THR A 22 -18.47 28.27 2.65
C THR A 22 -18.25 26.77 2.77
N VAL A 23 -18.29 26.04 1.66
CA VAL A 23 -17.85 24.63 1.59
C VAL A 23 -16.35 24.63 1.36
N THR A 24 -15.58 24.13 2.31
CA THR A 24 -14.12 24.12 2.24
C THR A 24 -13.57 22.79 1.72
N ARG A 25 -14.35 21.73 1.82
CA ARG A 25 -14.04 20.40 1.27
C ARG A 25 -15.32 19.72 0.80
N LEU A 26 -15.23 19.03 -0.33
CA LEU A 26 -16.29 18.16 -0.85
C LEU A 26 -15.67 16.80 -1.22
N THR A 27 -16.28 15.72 -0.76
CA THR A 27 -15.87 14.33 -0.99
C THR A 27 -17.01 13.57 -1.69
N PRO A 28 -16.74 12.78 -2.73
CA PRO A 28 -15.45 12.46 -3.34
C PRO A 28 -14.72 13.68 -3.92
N PRO A 29 -13.35 13.68 -3.93
CA PRO A 29 -12.57 14.76 -4.50
C PRO A 29 -12.85 14.89 -6.01
N SER A 30 -13.03 16.12 -6.48
CA SER A 30 -13.50 16.34 -7.85
C SER A 30 -12.76 17.42 -8.61
N GLU A 31 -12.00 18.28 -7.98
CA GLU A 31 -11.30 19.35 -8.65
C GLU A 31 -9.95 19.61 -7.99
N LEU A 32 -8.90 19.69 -8.79
CA LEU A 32 -7.57 20.02 -8.30
C LEU A 32 -6.88 21.13 -9.11
N PHE A 33 -7.23 21.36 -10.37
CA PHE A 33 -6.51 22.29 -11.25
C PHE A 33 -7.42 23.13 -12.12
N SER A 34 -7.32 24.43 -11.98
CA SER A 34 -7.88 25.40 -12.89
C SER A 34 -6.84 25.70 -13.99
N SER A 35 -6.81 24.89 -15.05
CA SER A 35 -5.89 25.07 -16.19
C SER A 35 -6.55 25.58 -17.46
N GLY A 36 -7.81 25.99 -17.37
CA GLY A 36 -8.62 26.35 -18.56
C GLY A 36 -9.05 25.14 -19.41
N ARG A 37 -8.72 23.92 -18.98
CA ARG A 37 -9.20 22.66 -19.56
C ARG A 37 -10.29 22.07 -18.66
N ALA A 38 -11.07 21.13 -19.20
CA ALA A 38 -11.99 20.35 -18.36
C ALA A 38 -11.22 19.68 -17.21
N ALA A 39 -11.73 19.82 -15.97
CA ALA A 39 -11.12 19.19 -14.81
C ALA A 39 -11.07 17.67 -15.00
N PRO A 40 -9.96 17.01 -14.64
CA PRO A 40 -9.90 15.56 -14.71
C PRO A 40 -10.89 14.94 -13.70
N VAL A 41 -11.41 13.77 -14.06
CA VAL A 41 -12.19 12.95 -13.12
C VAL A 41 -11.23 12.28 -12.16
N ILE A 42 -11.38 12.57 -10.87
CA ILE A 42 -10.50 12.05 -9.82
C ILE A 42 -11.09 10.79 -9.22
N ALA A 43 -12.34 10.87 -8.73
CA ALA A 43 -13.00 9.75 -8.09
C ALA A 43 -13.76 8.88 -9.11
N ARG A 44 -13.54 7.56 -9.03
CA ARG A 44 -14.10 6.57 -9.97
C ARG A 44 -14.59 5.35 -9.19
N PHE A 45 -15.75 4.83 -9.57
CA PHE A 45 -16.39 3.71 -8.87
C PHE A 45 -16.88 2.64 -9.84
N LEU A 46 -17.05 1.41 -9.35
CA LEU A 46 -17.82 0.38 -10.04
C LEU A 46 -19.32 0.63 -9.89
N PRO A 47 -20.15 0.14 -10.81
CA PRO A 47 -21.60 0.08 -10.58
C PRO A 47 -21.91 -0.65 -9.27
N GLY A 48 -22.62 0.02 -8.36
CA GLY A 48 -22.97 -0.52 -7.05
C GLY A 48 -21.86 -0.59 -6.00
N GLN A 49 -20.65 -0.10 -6.28
CA GLN A 49 -19.61 0.09 -5.27
C GLN A 49 -20.09 1.16 -4.26
N ARG A 50 -19.87 0.91 -2.98
CA ARG A 50 -20.26 1.85 -1.91
C ARG A 50 -19.13 2.83 -1.62
N PHE A 51 -19.50 4.05 -1.32
CA PHE A 51 -18.60 5.13 -0.92
C PHE A 51 -19.34 6.17 -0.09
N ASP A 52 -18.63 6.98 0.65
CA ASP A 52 -19.18 8.04 1.46
C ASP A 52 -19.16 9.39 0.74
N LEU A 53 -20.18 10.19 0.99
CA LEU A 53 -20.23 11.61 0.66
C LEU A 53 -19.97 12.42 1.92
N GLN A 54 -19.11 13.44 1.82
CA GLN A 54 -18.85 14.33 2.95
C GLN A 54 -18.60 15.76 2.46
N ALA A 55 -18.96 16.74 3.29
CA ALA A 55 -18.60 18.13 3.09
C ALA A 55 -18.21 18.78 4.41
N THR A 56 -17.12 19.56 4.40
CA THR A 56 -16.78 20.46 5.49
C THR A 56 -17.34 21.84 5.16
N ILE A 57 -18.17 22.38 6.02
CA ILE A 57 -18.91 23.62 5.81
C ILE A 57 -18.61 24.59 6.96
N ARG A 58 -18.17 25.78 6.59
CA ARG A 58 -17.86 26.87 7.54
C ARG A 58 -18.96 27.90 7.51
N PRO A 59 -19.58 28.23 8.66
CA PRO A 59 -20.39 29.43 8.78
C PRO A 59 -19.57 30.68 8.46
N ASP A 60 -20.22 31.74 8.04
CA ASP A 60 -19.59 33.03 7.73
C ASP A 60 -19.19 33.82 8.98
N ALA A 61 -19.72 33.46 10.16
CA ALA A 61 -19.40 34.08 11.44
C ALA A 61 -19.40 33.06 12.59
N ALA A 62 -18.67 33.37 13.66
CA ALA A 62 -18.47 32.47 14.79
C ALA A 62 -19.74 32.19 15.61
N ASP A 63 -20.71 33.11 15.57
CA ASP A 63 -22.00 32.99 16.25
C ASP A 63 -23.09 32.26 15.43
N LYS A 64 -22.74 31.85 14.20
CA LYS A 64 -23.64 31.14 13.30
C LYS A 64 -23.34 29.65 13.24
N THR A 65 -24.34 28.85 12.89
CA THR A 65 -24.25 27.39 12.78
C THR A 65 -24.84 26.91 11.46
N ILE A 66 -24.41 25.77 10.97
CA ILE A 66 -25.04 25.09 9.84
C ILE A 66 -26.24 24.28 10.36
N ARG A 67 -27.43 24.58 9.86
CA ARG A 67 -28.69 23.92 10.27
C ARG A 67 -29.00 22.68 9.47
N SER A 68 -28.63 22.68 8.19
CA SER A 68 -28.89 21.55 7.30
C SER A 68 -27.88 21.48 6.17
N ALA A 69 -27.66 20.28 5.70
CA ALA A 69 -26.95 20.02 4.46
C ALA A 69 -27.68 18.94 3.67
N LYS A 70 -27.60 19.00 2.33
CA LYS A 70 -28.27 18.07 1.44
C LYS A 70 -27.34 17.73 0.29
N PHE A 71 -27.14 16.44 0.07
CA PHE A 71 -26.44 15.94 -1.11
C PHE A 71 -27.42 15.58 -2.22
N ALA A 72 -27.03 15.87 -3.46
CA ALA A 72 -27.74 15.41 -4.64
C ALA A 72 -26.75 14.91 -5.70
N ILE A 73 -27.10 13.82 -6.36
CA ILE A 73 -26.41 13.29 -7.53
C ILE A 73 -27.32 13.46 -8.74
N ASP A 74 -26.83 14.10 -9.81
CA ASP A 74 -27.59 14.44 -11.02
C ASP A 74 -28.90 15.19 -10.69
N GLY A 75 -28.85 16.08 -9.71
CA GLY A 75 -29.99 16.87 -9.25
C GLY A 75 -30.98 16.10 -8.37
N LYS A 76 -30.80 14.80 -8.14
CA LYS A 76 -31.65 13.98 -7.27
C LYS A 76 -31.04 13.87 -5.89
N THR A 77 -31.83 14.18 -4.86
CA THR A 77 -31.40 14.00 -3.47
C THR A 77 -31.06 12.55 -3.19
N VAL A 78 -29.87 12.32 -2.65
CA VAL A 78 -29.34 10.97 -2.40
C VAL A 78 -29.73 10.46 -1.03
N ASP A 79 -29.70 11.33 -0.03
CA ASP A 79 -30.02 10.98 1.35
C ASP A 79 -30.78 12.12 2.03
N LEU A 80 -31.84 11.77 2.73
CA LEU A 80 -32.64 12.71 3.53
C LEU A 80 -32.10 12.84 4.96
N ASN A 81 -31.22 11.92 5.39
CA ASN A 81 -30.68 11.85 6.75
C ASN A 81 -29.16 12.08 6.75
N VAL A 82 -28.74 13.25 6.29
CA VAL A 82 -27.34 13.66 6.36
C VAL A 82 -26.96 13.88 7.82
N ALA A 83 -25.96 13.17 8.31
CA ALA A 83 -25.42 13.36 9.65
C ALA A 83 -24.63 14.69 9.70
N LEU A 84 -24.94 15.53 10.69
CA LEU A 84 -24.23 16.79 10.93
C LEU A 84 -23.44 16.69 12.24
N LYS A 85 -22.14 16.93 12.17
CA LYS A 85 -21.26 17.02 13.33
C LYS A 85 -20.68 18.43 13.39
N VAL A 86 -21.12 19.21 14.36
CA VAL A 86 -20.51 20.52 14.65
C VAL A 86 -19.24 20.30 15.45
N CYS A 87 -18.15 20.81 14.96
CA CYS A 87 -16.87 20.66 15.63
C CYS A 87 -16.58 21.83 16.55
N ALA A 88 -16.41 21.55 17.83
CA ALA A 88 -15.76 22.45 18.76
C ALA A 88 -14.23 22.46 18.50
N ASP A 89 -13.51 23.38 19.12
CA ASP A 89 -12.10 23.75 18.85
C ASP A 89 -11.05 22.62 18.68
N SER A 90 -11.38 21.37 18.92
CA SER A 90 -10.43 20.26 18.93
C SER A 90 -10.79 19.09 18.00
N CYS A 91 -11.82 19.15 17.20
CA CYS A 91 -12.22 18.00 16.40
C CYS A 91 -11.84 18.09 14.90
N LEU A 92 -11.44 19.27 14.43
CA LEU A 92 -10.99 19.48 13.05
C LEU A 92 -9.58 20.04 12.99
N LYS A 93 -8.79 19.48 12.09
CA LYS A 93 -7.41 19.90 11.85
C LYS A 93 -7.40 21.15 10.95
N GLY A 94 -6.87 22.26 11.47
CA GLY A 94 -6.66 23.49 10.68
C GLY A 94 -7.94 24.22 10.23
N VAL A 95 -9.10 23.85 10.74
CA VAL A 95 -10.39 24.47 10.42
C VAL A 95 -10.88 25.26 11.65
N PRO A 96 -11.44 26.47 11.49
CA PRO A 96 -11.97 27.22 12.62
C PRO A 96 -13.04 26.45 13.38
N ALA A 97 -13.15 26.76 14.66
CA ALA A 97 -14.28 26.37 15.49
C ALA A 97 -15.61 26.66 14.77
N ASN A 98 -16.64 25.89 15.06
CA ASN A 98 -17.98 25.92 14.47
C ASN A 98 -18.13 25.41 13.03
N ALA A 99 -17.07 24.95 12.36
CA ALA A 99 -17.24 24.21 11.12
C ALA A 99 -18.10 22.95 11.35
N THR A 100 -18.87 22.59 10.35
CA THR A 100 -19.77 21.44 10.41
C THR A 100 -19.38 20.42 9.34
N LEU A 101 -19.22 19.17 9.74
CA LEU A 101 -19.14 18.04 8.82
C LEU A 101 -20.56 17.58 8.50
N ALA A 102 -20.86 17.49 7.22
CA ALA A 102 -22.08 16.86 6.71
C ALA A 102 -21.68 15.56 6.03
N THR A 103 -22.24 14.44 6.44
CA THR A 103 -21.83 13.12 5.91
C THR A 103 -23.03 12.27 5.54
N SER A 104 -22.94 11.58 4.40
CA SER A 104 -23.86 10.52 3.98
C SER A 104 -23.06 9.27 3.66
N ARG A 105 -23.30 8.18 4.39
CA ARG A 105 -22.49 6.98 4.36
C ARG A 105 -23.01 5.91 3.39
N ALA A 106 -22.12 5.09 2.84
CA ALA A 106 -22.39 3.92 2.02
C ALA A 106 -23.33 4.19 0.83
N VAL A 107 -23.17 5.31 0.18
CA VAL A 107 -23.89 5.66 -1.06
C VAL A 107 -23.35 4.79 -2.20
N SER A 108 -24.19 4.42 -3.15
CA SER A 108 -23.78 3.72 -4.36
C SER A 108 -24.54 4.23 -5.58
N MET A 109 -23.95 4.04 -6.76
CA MET A 109 -24.55 4.40 -8.05
C MET A 109 -24.35 3.24 -9.03
N ASP A 110 -25.47 2.77 -9.63
CA ASP A 110 -25.45 1.67 -10.59
C ASP A 110 -25.25 2.12 -12.03
N LYS A 111 -25.68 3.35 -12.37
CA LYS A 111 -25.67 3.85 -13.74
C LYS A 111 -24.26 4.26 -14.14
N PRO A 112 -23.67 3.64 -15.18
CA PRO A 112 -22.38 4.05 -15.69
C PRO A 112 -22.40 5.45 -16.32
N GLY A 113 -21.25 6.14 -16.26
CA GLY A 113 -21.04 7.46 -16.84
C GLY A 113 -20.59 8.50 -15.83
N MET A 114 -20.54 9.74 -16.28
CA MET A 114 -20.23 10.90 -15.46
C MET A 114 -21.45 11.31 -14.65
N HIS A 115 -21.23 11.61 -13.37
CA HIS A 115 -22.23 12.07 -12.44
C HIS A 115 -21.81 13.39 -11.81
N SER A 116 -22.79 14.33 -11.66
CA SER A 116 -22.60 15.55 -10.90
C SER A 116 -22.95 15.32 -9.44
N LEU A 117 -22.13 15.80 -8.53
CA LEU A 117 -22.37 15.81 -7.09
C LEU A 117 -22.60 17.26 -6.64
N THR A 118 -23.67 17.53 -5.92
CA THR A 118 -23.88 18.84 -5.29
C THR A 118 -24.12 18.67 -3.80
N VAL A 119 -23.59 19.59 -3.02
CA VAL A 119 -23.97 19.80 -1.62
C VAL A 119 -24.55 21.20 -1.49
N THR A 120 -25.74 21.28 -0.89
CA THR A 120 -26.37 22.57 -0.53
C THR A 120 -26.51 22.61 0.99
N ALA A 121 -25.94 23.63 1.62
CA ALA A 121 -26.01 23.84 3.06
C ALA A 121 -26.70 25.14 3.40
N THR A 122 -27.45 25.14 4.52
CA THR A 122 -28.18 26.31 5.04
C THR A 122 -27.66 26.65 6.43
N GLN A 123 -27.29 27.89 6.62
CA GLN A 123 -26.83 28.45 7.90
C GLN A 123 -28.01 28.98 8.75
N SER A 124 -27.74 29.29 9.99
CA SER A 124 -28.75 29.66 10.99
C SER A 124 -29.61 30.90 10.65
N ASP A 125 -29.07 31.81 9.85
CA ASP A 125 -29.79 33.01 9.36
C ASP A 125 -30.55 32.78 8.03
N GLY A 126 -30.54 31.57 7.50
CA GLY A 126 -31.18 31.20 6.24
C GLY A 126 -30.31 31.37 4.99
N GLN A 127 -29.10 31.91 5.10
CA GLN A 127 -28.19 31.96 3.98
C GLN A 127 -27.76 30.55 3.56
N THR A 128 -27.58 30.37 2.26
CA THR A 128 -27.24 29.06 1.67
C THR A 128 -25.96 29.12 0.83
N VAL A 129 -25.27 27.99 0.75
CA VAL A 129 -24.15 27.74 -0.18
C VAL A 129 -24.41 26.46 -0.94
N THR A 130 -23.98 26.42 -2.19
CA THR A 130 -23.95 25.19 -3.00
C THR A 130 -22.55 25.01 -3.55
N ALA A 131 -21.96 23.82 -3.34
CA ALA A 131 -20.74 23.39 -4.00
C ALA A 131 -21.02 22.20 -4.91
N THR A 132 -20.29 22.12 -6.02
CA THR A 132 -20.48 21.09 -7.03
C THR A 132 -19.18 20.36 -7.29
N GLY A 133 -19.26 19.04 -7.37
CA GLY A 133 -18.20 18.14 -7.76
C GLY A 133 -18.67 17.14 -8.81
N ASN A 134 -17.84 16.19 -9.14
CA ASN A 134 -18.15 15.11 -10.08
C ASN A 134 -17.46 13.81 -9.69
N PHE A 135 -17.93 12.70 -10.25
CA PHE A 135 -17.25 11.40 -10.23
C PHE A 135 -17.71 10.58 -11.45
N GLU A 136 -16.98 9.50 -11.73
CA GLU A 136 -17.34 8.56 -12.80
C GLU A 136 -17.75 7.20 -12.22
N VAL A 137 -18.80 6.61 -12.77
CA VAL A 137 -19.08 5.18 -12.61
C VAL A 137 -18.59 4.47 -13.88
N VAL A 138 -17.53 3.68 -13.72
CA VAL A 138 -16.84 3.00 -14.82
C VAL A 138 -17.66 1.80 -15.29
N PRO A 139 -18.05 1.74 -16.60
CA PRO A 139 -18.85 0.63 -17.09
C PRO A 139 -18.07 -0.69 -17.05
N LEU A 140 -18.69 -1.74 -16.56
CA LEU A 140 -18.21 -3.10 -16.77
C LEU A 140 -18.62 -3.55 -18.17
N LEU A 141 -17.64 -3.84 -19.00
CA LEU A 141 -17.87 -4.21 -20.40
C LEU A 141 -18.56 -5.57 -20.46
N SER A 142 -19.63 -5.67 -21.23
CA SER A 142 -20.34 -6.91 -21.51
C SER A 142 -20.46 -7.10 -23.01
N GLY A 143 -20.25 -8.33 -23.51
CA GLY A 143 -20.54 -8.69 -24.90
C GLY A 143 -19.38 -8.66 -25.89
N LEU A 144 -18.15 -8.36 -25.48
CA LEU A 144 -16.98 -8.49 -26.34
C LEU A 144 -16.39 -9.92 -26.35
N GLY A 145 -17.24 -10.90 -26.64
CA GLY A 145 -16.87 -12.32 -26.62
C GLY A 145 -16.97 -12.96 -25.22
N VAL A 146 -17.04 -14.27 -25.16
CA VAL A 146 -17.20 -15.01 -23.90
C VAL A 146 -15.85 -15.11 -23.19
N GLY A 147 -15.49 -14.07 -22.43
CA GLY A 147 -14.35 -14.15 -21.50
C GLY A 147 -14.69 -15.06 -20.33
N GLN A 148 -13.76 -15.91 -19.95
CA GLN A 148 -13.88 -16.68 -18.72
C GLN A 148 -13.79 -15.74 -17.53
N LYS A 149 -14.80 -15.77 -16.66
CA LYS A 149 -14.73 -15.09 -15.36
C LYS A 149 -13.70 -15.78 -14.48
N VAL A 150 -12.89 -15.00 -13.78
CA VAL A 150 -11.98 -15.58 -12.82
C VAL A 150 -12.69 -15.88 -11.51
N LYS A 151 -12.42 -17.06 -10.98
CA LYS A 151 -12.90 -17.46 -9.68
C LYS A 151 -12.03 -16.89 -8.57
N ASN A 152 -10.71 -16.88 -8.79
CA ASN A 152 -9.74 -16.43 -7.81
C ASN A 152 -8.88 -15.30 -8.37
N ILE A 153 -8.52 -14.37 -7.50
CA ILE A 153 -7.58 -13.28 -7.77
C ILE A 153 -6.42 -13.42 -6.79
N ILE A 154 -5.20 -13.38 -7.29
CA ILE A 154 -3.98 -13.36 -6.48
C ILE A 154 -3.19 -12.10 -6.85
N ILE A 155 -2.94 -11.24 -5.88
CA ILE A 155 -2.09 -10.06 -5.99
C ILE A 155 -0.78 -10.39 -5.28
N MET A 156 0.30 -10.47 -6.04
CA MET A 156 1.66 -10.63 -5.53
C MET A 156 2.29 -9.24 -5.53
N LEU A 157 2.56 -8.67 -4.37
CA LEU A 157 3.08 -7.34 -4.20
C LEU A 157 4.47 -7.39 -3.58
N GLY A 158 5.49 -6.97 -4.34
CA GLY A 158 6.84 -6.73 -3.83
C GLY A 158 6.96 -5.26 -3.47
N ASP A 159 6.87 -4.95 -2.18
CA ASP A 159 6.92 -3.57 -1.70
C ASP A 159 8.24 -2.92 -2.12
N GLY A 160 8.18 -1.72 -2.71
CA GLY A 160 9.35 -1.02 -3.21
C GLY A 160 10.05 -1.63 -4.44
N MET A 161 9.49 -2.68 -5.06
CA MET A 161 10.14 -3.47 -6.09
C MET A 161 9.98 -2.89 -7.50
N GLY A 162 10.91 -2.04 -7.92
CA GLY A 162 11.01 -1.58 -9.30
C GLY A 162 11.67 -2.57 -10.26
N ALA A 163 11.99 -2.11 -11.46
CA ALA A 163 12.62 -2.92 -12.51
C ALA A 163 14.08 -3.34 -12.16
N ALA A 164 14.80 -2.47 -11.46
CA ALA A 164 16.18 -2.74 -11.07
C ALA A 164 16.27 -3.88 -10.04
N GLN A 165 15.34 -3.89 -9.07
CA GLN A 165 15.26 -4.93 -8.05
C GLN A 165 15.00 -6.31 -8.68
N ARG A 166 14.08 -6.39 -9.65
CA ARG A 166 13.83 -7.63 -10.42
C ARG A 166 15.09 -8.09 -11.17
N THR A 167 15.82 -7.15 -11.77
CA THR A 167 17.04 -7.47 -12.50
C THR A 167 18.14 -7.98 -11.57
N GLY A 168 18.34 -7.34 -10.41
CA GLY A 168 19.29 -7.78 -9.41
C GLY A 168 19.00 -9.19 -8.90
N ALA A 169 17.76 -9.45 -8.51
CA ALA A 169 17.33 -10.77 -8.07
C ALA A 169 17.53 -11.84 -9.16
N ARG A 170 17.25 -11.52 -10.42
CA ARG A 170 17.48 -12.43 -11.57
C ARG A 170 18.94 -12.80 -11.73
N VAL A 171 19.84 -11.83 -11.57
CA VAL A 171 21.30 -12.06 -11.65
C VAL A 171 21.75 -13.01 -10.55
N VAL A 172 21.27 -12.78 -9.32
CA VAL A 172 21.69 -13.55 -8.14
C VAL A 172 21.08 -14.94 -8.12
N ALA A 173 19.80 -15.07 -8.42
CA ALA A 173 19.06 -16.35 -8.36
C ALA A 173 19.33 -17.27 -9.56
N GLY A 174 19.48 -16.70 -10.76
CA GLY A 174 19.53 -17.48 -11.99
C GLY A 174 20.87 -17.45 -12.72
N GLY A 175 21.68 -16.42 -12.48
CA GLY A 175 22.95 -16.20 -13.16
C GLY A 175 22.82 -15.96 -14.66
N TYR A 176 23.95 -15.70 -15.29
CA TYR A 176 24.08 -15.45 -16.71
C TYR A 176 25.16 -16.34 -17.36
N ALA A 177 24.90 -16.80 -18.56
CA ALA A 177 25.89 -17.43 -19.43
C ALA A 177 25.95 -16.67 -20.76
N GLN A 178 27.06 -16.01 -21.03
CA GLN A 178 27.27 -15.27 -22.27
C GLN A 178 26.11 -14.30 -22.62
N GLY A 179 25.66 -13.54 -21.64
CA GLY A 179 24.60 -12.56 -21.81
C GLY A 179 23.18 -13.11 -21.79
N LYS A 180 23.00 -14.41 -21.60
CA LYS A 180 21.68 -15.04 -21.46
C LYS A 180 21.42 -15.43 -20.01
N VAL A 181 20.22 -15.16 -19.52
CA VAL A 181 19.75 -15.66 -18.23
C VAL A 181 19.70 -17.19 -18.29
N ILE A 182 20.35 -17.85 -17.32
CA ILE A 182 20.36 -19.31 -17.23
C ILE A 182 19.02 -19.83 -16.72
N THR A 183 18.54 -19.24 -15.61
CA THR A 183 17.25 -19.57 -15.00
C THR A 183 16.48 -18.28 -14.77
N PRO A 184 15.37 -18.04 -15.48
CA PRO A 184 14.54 -16.85 -15.25
C PRO A 184 13.85 -16.92 -13.89
N LEU A 185 13.55 -15.75 -13.32
CA LEU A 185 12.64 -15.66 -12.20
C LEU A 185 11.24 -16.14 -12.60
N ALA A 186 10.44 -16.59 -11.66
CA ALA A 186 9.05 -16.99 -11.93
C ALA A 186 8.26 -15.81 -12.52
N MET A 187 8.45 -14.59 -12.01
CA MET A 187 7.81 -13.37 -12.53
C MET A 187 8.21 -13.05 -13.97
N ASP A 188 9.40 -13.41 -14.42
CA ASP A 188 9.86 -13.21 -15.80
C ASP A 188 9.13 -14.11 -16.81
N THR A 189 8.49 -15.17 -16.33
CA THR A 189 7.79 -16.15 -17.18
C THR A 189 6.30 -15.84 -17.36
N PHE A 190 5.84 -14.68 -16.88
CA PHE A 190 4.47 -14.21 -17.08
C PHE A 190 4.35 -13.63 -18.50
N PRO A 191 3.28 -13.99 -19.24
CA PRO A 191 3.19 -13.64 -20.66
C PRO A 191 2.78 -12.19 -20.92
N VAL A 192 2.30 -11.49 -19.90
CA VAL A 192 1.79 -10.12 -20.00
C VAL A 192 2.60 -9.22 -19.10
N THR A 193 3.00 -8.07 -19.63
CA THR A 193 3.71 -7.03 -18.89
C THR A 193 3.12 -5.66 -19.21
N GLY A 194 3.04 -4.80 -18.18
CA GLY A 194 2.68 -3.40 -18.25
C GLY A 194 3.52 -2.58 -17.29
N LEU A 195 3.31 -1.27 -17.31
CA LEU A 195 3.87 -0.31 -16.36
C LEU A 195 2.74 0.36 -15.59
N VAL A 196 2.95 0.66 -14.34
CA VAL A 196 1.96 1.29 -13.45
C VAL A 196 2.52 2.58 -12.89
N LYS A 197 1.75 3.66 -13.03
CA LYS A 197 2.00 4.96 -12.41
C LYS A 197 1.59 4.93 -10.96
N THR A 198 2.40 5.47 -10.06
CA THR A 198 2.29 5.20 -8.63
C THR A 198 1.79 6.37 -7.77
N ALA A 199 1.68 7.59 -8.30
CA ALA A 199 1.31 8.77 -7.52
C ALA A 199 0.08 8.58 -6.62
N SER A 200 0.12 9.13 -5.42
CA SER A 200 -1.01 9.24 -4.50
C SER A 200 -1.90 10.46 -4.82
N LEU A 201 -2.91 10.75 -3.99
CA LEU A 201 -3.78 11.90 -4.19
C LEU A 201 -3.07 13.24 -3.95
N ASN A 202 -2.16 13.28 -3.00
CA ASN A 202 -1.49 14.50 -2.54
C ASN A 202 0.01 14.55 -2.84
N SER A 203 0.58 13.52 -3.49
CA SER A 203 2.02 13.46 -3.75
C SER A 203 2.35 12.69 -5.02
N MET A 204 3.41 13.12 -5.74
CA MET A 204 3.99 12.34 -6.83
C MET A 204 4.62 11.04 -6.33
N VAL A 205 5.17 11.07 -5.13
CA VAL A 205 5.78 9.92 -4.46
C VAL A 205 4.78 9.38 -3.46
N THR A 206 4.27 8.18 -3.70
CA THR A 206 3.35 7.50 -2.81
C THR A 206 4.09 6.84 -1.64
N ASP A 207 3.40 6.68 -0.51
CA ASP A 207 3.73 5.63 0.44
C ASP A 207 2.89 4.36 0.16
N SER A 208 3.13 3.29 0.92
CA SER A 208 2.50 1.99 0.67
C SER A 208 0.99 1.98 0.98
N ALA A 209 0.48 2.90 1.82
CA ALA A 209 -0.94 2.97 2.16
C ALA A 209 -1.80 3.31 0.93
N PRO A 210 -1.67 4.48 0.27
CA PRO A 210 -2.37 4.75 -0.98
C PRO A 210 -1.84 3.90 -2.14
N GLY A 211 -0.58 3.43 -2.10
CA GLY A 211 -0.02 2.54 -3.10
C GLY A 211 -0.87 1.28 -3.27
N MET A 212 -1.11 0.55 -2.18
CA MET A 212 -1.97 -0.64 -2.21
C MET A 212 -3.46 -0.28 -2.29
N SER A 213 -3.93 0.74 -1.54
CA SER A 213 -5.35 1.14 -1.55
C SER A 213 -5.85 1.45 -2.95
N SER A 214 -5.05 2.09 -3.79
CA SER A 214 -5.43 2.41 -5.18
C SER A 214 -5.74 1.15 -6.00
N TYR A 215 -5.00 0.07 -5.79
CA TYR A 215 -5.21 -1.22 -6.49
C TYR A 215 -6.50 -1.92 -6.09
N VAL A 216 -6.99 -1.67 -4.88
CA VAL A 216 -8.13 -2.41 -4.33
C VAL A 216 -9.34 -1.53 -3.99
N SER A 217 -9.26 -0.21 -4.19
CA SER A 217 -10.41 0.71 -4.05
C SER A 217 -10.79 1.41 -5.36
N GLY A 218 -9.85 1.49 -6.34
CA GLY A 218 -10.04 2.21 -7.59
C GLY A 218 -9.92 3.73 -7.45
N ASN A 219 -9.48 4.20 -6.29
CA ASN A 219 -9.38 5.63 -5.98
C ASN A 219 -8.04 5.96 -5.34
N LYS A 220 -7.59 7.20 -5.56
CA LYS A 220 -6.41 7.76 -4.89
C LYS A 220 -6.76 8.17 -3.47
N ASN A 221 -5.84 7.92 -2.54
CA ASN A 221 -5.86 8.38 -1.15
C ASN A 221 -4.66 9.29 -0.91
N ASN A 222 -4.67 10.10 0.15
CA ASN A 222 -3.45 10.78 0.57
C ASN A 222 -2.42 9.77 1.10
N ASN A 223 -1.15 10.17 1.09
CA ASN A 223 -0.14 9.41 1.83
C ASN A 223 -0.61 9.21 3.28
N ASN A 224 -0.34 8.03 3.83
CA ASN A 224 -0.75 7.58 5.15
C ASN A 224 -2.21 7.12 5.30
N GLU A 225 -3.05 7.22 4.27
CA GLU A 225 -4.48 6.85 4.31
C GLU A 225 -4.77 5.51 3.60
N GLU A 226 -5.66 4.71 4.17
CA GLU A 226 -6.04 3.38 3.70
C GLU A 226 -7.55 3.31 3.45
N GLY A 227 -7.96 3.20 2.20
CA GLY A 227 -9.35 3.00 1.79
C GLY A 227 -10.34 4.10 2.20
N VAL A 228 -9.84 5.30 2.42
CA VAL A 228 -10.65 6.46 2.77
C VAL A 228 -10.29 7.66 1.90
N PHE A 229 -11.22 8.57 1.72
CA PHE A 229 -10.89 9.90 1.24
C PHE A 229 -10.47 10.80 2.40
N PRO A 230 -9.58 11.78 2.14
CA PRO A 230 -9.16 12.70 3.17
C PRO A 230 -10.33 13.54 3.69
N ASP A 231 -10.32 13.78 4.99
CA ASP A 231 -11.18 14.76 5.62
C ASP A 231 -10.42 15.67 6.60
N ASP A 232 -11.14 16.45 7.37
CA ASP A 232 -10.56 17.40 8.30
C ASP A 232 -10.70 16.93 9.76
N THR A 233 -11.16 15.69 10.03
CA THR A 233 -11.30 15.16 11.40
C THR A 233 -9.96 14.73 11.99
N LEU A 234 -9.92 14.59 13.32
CA LEU A 234 -8.78 14.07 14.05
C LEU A 234 -8.93 12.58 14.40
N ASP A 235 -10.11 12.02 14.18
CA ASP A 235 -10.37 10.59 14.37
C ASP A 235 -9.76 9.79 13.21
N PHE A 236 -9.08 8.70 13.53
CA PHE A 236 -8.39 7.91 12.51
C PHE A 236 -9.32 6.98 11.71
N PHE A 237 -10.55 6.76 12.18
CA PHE A 237 -11.44 5.74 11.63
C PHE A 237 -12.78 6.28 11.13
N ASP A 238 -13.03 7.59 11.25
CA ASP A 238 -14.29 8.23 10.84
C ASP A 238 -14.26 8.85 9.43
N ASN A 239 -13.12 8.85 8.76
CA ASN A 239 -12.95 9.36 7.40
C ASN A 239 -13.93 8.73 6.40
N PRO A 240 -14.26 9.44 5.29
CA PRO A 240 -15.13 8.91 4.24
C PRO A 240 -14.57 7.64 3.60
N ARG A 241 -15.26 6.51 3.76
CA ARG A 241 -14.83 5.19 3.29
C ARG A 241 -15.07 4.98 1.79
N ILE A 242 -14.23 4.16 1.20
CA ILE A 242 -14.34 3.65 -0.17
C ILE A 242 -14.37 2.12 -0.09
N GLU A 243 -15.44 1.48 -0.55
CA GLU A 243 -15.55 0.02 -0.51
C GLU A 243 -14.40 -0.64 -1.27
N TYR A 244 -13.64 -1.48 -0.59
CA TYR A 244 -12.56 -2.28 -1.19
C TYR A 244 -13.08 -3.36 -2.13
N LEU A 245 -12.23 -3.83 -3.03
CA LEU A 245 -12.53 -4.96 -3.92
C LEU A 245 -12.86 -6.23 -3.13
N SER A 246 -12.18 -6.47 -2.02
CA SER A 246 -12.46 -7.56 -1.09
C SER A 246 -13.89 -7.50 -0.56
N GLU A 247 -14.31 -6.35 -0.04
CA GLU A 247 -15.67 -6.11 0.49
C GLU A 247 -16.72 -6.22 -0.62
N TYR A 248 -16.48 -5.55 -1.76
CA TYR A 248 -17.38 -5.60 -2.90
C TYR A 248 -17.59 -7.04 -3.39
N LEU A 249 -16.50 -7.79 -3.66
CA LEU A 249 -16.59 -9.16 -4.14
C LEU A 249 -17.14 -10.12 -3.08
N HIS A 250 -16.85 -9.89 -1.80
CA HIS A 250 -17.49 -10.65 -0.73
C HIS A 250 -19.00 -10.41 -0.71
N ARG A 251 -19.44 -9.17 -0.75
CA ARG A 251 -20.86 -8.78 -0.74
C ARG A 251 -21.63 -9.32 -1.95
N VAL A 252 -21.06 -9.25 -3.17
CA VAL A 252 -21.80 -9.62 -4.40
C VAL A 252 -21.57 -11.06 -4.86
N GLN A 253 -20.50 -11.72 -4.41
CA GLN A 253 -20.14 -13.07 -4.85
C GLN A 253 -19.80 -14.03 -3.71
N GLY A 254 -19.66 -13.56 -2.47
CA GLY A 254 -19.28 -14.38 -1.31
C GLY A 254 -17.81 -14.83 -1.33
N LYS A 255 -16.91 -14.11 -2.03
CA LYS A 255 -15.48 -14.45 -2.06
C LYS A 255 -14.84 -14.29 -0.70
N ALA A 256 -13.89 -15.16 -0.39
CA ALA A 256 -13.07 -15.05 0.81
C ALA A 256 -11.86 -14.14 0.56
N LEU A 257 -11.31 -13.58 1.65
CA LEU A 257 -10.08 -12.78 1.65
C LEU A 257 -8.96 -13.51 2.37
N GLY A 258 -7.76 -13.51 1.77
CA GLY A 258 -6.51 -13.90 2.39
C GLY A 258 -5.48 -12.77 2.29
N ILE A 259 -4.70 -12.59 3.34
CA ILE A 259 -3.63 -11.60 3.45
C ILE A 259 -2.40 -12.30 4.03
N VAL A 260 -1.28 -12.21 3.33
CA VAL A 260 0.00 -12.80 3.73
C VAL A 260 1.10 -11.77 3.50
N THR A 261 1.94 -11.53 4.50
CA THR A 261 3.01 -10.54 4.42
C THR A 261 4.24 -10.97 5.20
N THR A 262 5.40 -10.46 4.86
CA THR A 262 6.61 -10.52 5.70
C THR A 262 6.71 -9.36 6.69
N ALA A 263 5.82 -8.36 6.59
CA ALA A 263 5.70 -7.28 7.56
C ALA A 263 4.90 -7.68 8.81
N ASP A 264 4.80 -6.73 9.73
CA ASP A 264 3.74 -6.66 10.74
C ASP A 264 2.38 -6.53 10.04
N VAL A 265 1.40 -7.33 10.41
CA VAL A 265 0.09 -7.35 9.73
C VAL A 265 -0.68 -6.03 9.85
N PHE A 266 -0.31 -5.14 10.78
CA PHE A 266 -0.90 -3.81 10.85
C PHE A 266 -0.33 -2.84 9.82
N ASP A 267 0.81 -3.17 9.20
CA ASP A 267 1.46 -2.29 8.22
C ASP A 267 0.53 -1.98 7.03
N ALA A 268 0.83 -0.90 6.34
CA ALA A 268 -0.08 -0.29 5.39
C ALA A 268 -0.53 -1.21 4.25
N THR A 269 0.41 -1.92 3.62
CA THR A 269 0.08 -2.79 2.47
C THR A 269 -0.88 -3.92 2.83
N PRO A 270 -0.67 -4.72 3.90
CA PRO A 270 -1.67 -5.69 4.31
C PRO A 270 -2.98 -5.04 4.74
N ALA A 271 -2.93 -3.93 5.52
CA ALA A 271 -4.11 -3.26 6.06
C ALA A 271 -5.02 -2.70 4.97
N ALA A 272 -4.47 -2.10 3.92
CA ALA A 272 -5.22 -1.54 2.80
C ALA A 272 -6.06 -2.55 1.99
N ASN A 273 -6.14 -3.81 2.40
CA ASN A 273 -7.03 -4.81 1.79
C ASN A 273 -8.33 -5.02 2.59
N ALA A 274 -8.42 -4.49 3.82
CA ALA A 274 -9.50 -4.82 4.74
C ALA A 274 -9.81 -3.73 5.78
N VAL A 275 -8.98 -2.68 5.88
CA VAL A 275 -9.03 -1.68 6.95
C VAL A 275 -9.23 -0.28 6.36
N HIS A 276 -10.05 0.52 7.01
CA HIS A 276 -10.31 1.91 6.65
C HIS A 276 -9.77 2.82 7.74
N THR A 277 -8.71 3.57 7.43
CA THR A 277 -8.09 4.51 8.39
C THR A 277 -7.40 5.66 7.68
N SER A 278 -7.38 6.83 8.31
CA SER A 278 -6.57 7.97 7.88
C SER A 278 -5.14 7.95 8.43
N ASN A 279 -4.79 6.92 9.20
CA ASN A 279 -3.47 6.81 9.82
C ASN A 279 -2.97 5.35 9.86
N ARG A 280 -2.08 5.01 8.92
CA ARG A 280 -1.42 3.69 8.86
C ARG A 280 -0.67 3.30 10.14
N GLY A 281 -0.39 4.25 11.03
CA GLY A 281 0.23 4.00 12.33
C GLY A 281 -0.76 3.62 13.45
N ALA A 282 -2.05 3.53 13.18
CA ALA A 282 -3.07 3.25 14.19
C ALA A 282 -3.22 1.75 14.51
N GLY A 283 -2.11 1.11 14.90
CA GLY A 283 -1.96 -0.35 14.98
C GLY A 283 -3.02 -1.08 15.80
N THR A 284 -3.45 -0.55 16.95
CA THR A 284 -4.51 -1.17 17.76
C THR A 284 -5.80 -1.31 16.95
N GLY A 285 -6.30 -0.20 16.41
CA GLY A 285 -7.57 -0.20 15.70
C GLY A 285 -7.50 -0.89 14.34
N ILE A 286 -6.34 -0.89 13.69
CA ILE A 286 -6.12 -1.64 12.43
C ILE A 286 -6.33 -3.14 12.67
N VAL A 287 -5.68 -3.70 13.69
CA VAL A 287 -5.82 -5.15 13.94
C VAL A 287 -7.20 -5.52 14.51
N ASP A 288 -7.84 -4.62 15.26
CA ASP A 288 -9.22 -4.82 15.71
C ASP A 288 -10.18 -4.84 14.52
N GLN A 289 -10.02 -3.91 13.58
CA GLN A 289 -10.88 -3.83 12.40
C GLN A 289 -10.81 -5.10 11.53
N TYR A 290 -9.65 -5.76 11.41
CA TYR A 290 -9.56 -7.06 10.74
C TYR A 290 -10.56 -8.08 11.28
N LEU A 291 -10.71 -8.16 12.60
CA LEU A 291 -11.63 -9.10 13.23
C LEU A 291 -13.05 -8.59 13.23
N ASP A 292 -13.24 -7.35 13.63
CA ASP A 292 -14.56 -6.76 13.86
C ASP A 292 -15.33 -6.62 12.54
N ASP A 293 -14.67 -6.18 11.47
CA ASP A 293 -15.26 -6.04 10.15
C ASP A 293 -15.06 -7.27 9.22
N ARG A 294 -14.57 -8.42 9.75
CA ARG A 294 -14.32 -9.63 8.96
C ARG A 294 -15.49 -10.16 8.15
N LYS A 295 -16.72 -9.83 8.56
CA LYS A 295 -17.94 -10.22 7.84
C LYS A 295 -18.18 -9.36 6.60
N LEU A 296 -17.57 -8.18 6.53
CA LEU A 296 -17.63 -7.31 5.37
C LEU A 296 -16.61 -7.74 4.32
N THR A 297 -15.41 -8.11 4.78
CA THR A 297 -14.26 -8.44 3.91
C THR A 297 -14.20 -9.92 3.51
N GLY A 298 -14.83 -10.80 4.26
CA GLY A 298 -14.70 -12.25 4.09
C GLY A 298 -13.34 -12.81 4.55
N LEU A 299 -12.64 -12.11 5.46
CA LEU A 299 -11.31 -12.49 5.95
C LEU A 299 -11.28 -13.93 6.45
N SER A 300 -10.41 -14.73 5.86
CA SER A 300 -10.24 -16.15 6.16
C SER A 300 -8.79 -16.55 6.43
N VAL A 301 -7.82 -15.78 5.93
CA VAL A 301 -6.39 -15.99 6.19
C VAL A 301 -5.75 -14.65 6.49
N LEU A 302 -5.02 -14.56 7.59
CA LEU A 302 -4.18 -13.42 7.95
C LEU A 302 -2.85 -13.96 8.49
N MET A 303 -1.75 -13.69 7.80
CA MET A 303 -0.43 -14.19 8.19
C MET A 303 0.66 -13.14 8.01
N GLY A 304 1.54 -13.03 9.00
CA GLY A 304 2.68 -12.11 9.02
C GLY A 304 3.34 -12.04 10.38
N GLY A 305 3.93 -10.90 10.68
CA GLY A 305 4.39 -10.50 12.01
C GLY A 305 3.31 -9.77 12.81
N GLY A 306 3.71 -9.05 13.87
CA GLY A 306 2.84 -8.10 14.56
C GLY A 306 2.07 -8.64 15.76
N ARG A 307 2.49 -9.75 16.34
CA ARG A 307 1.83 -10.33 17.53
C ARG A 307 1.63 -9.33 18.66
N LYS A 308 2.52 -8.34 18.80
CA LYS A 308 2.43 -7.28 19.82
C LYS A 308 1.08 -6.55 19.87
N TRP A 309 0.39 -6.44 18.75
CA TRP A 309 -0.91 -5.75 18.66
C TRP A 309 -2.09 -6.62 19.10
N PHE A 310 -1.88 -7.94 19.18
CA PHE A 310 -2.92 -8.92 19.54
C PHE A 310 -2.94 -9.27 21.03
N LEU A 311 -1.97 -8.79 21.78
CA LEU A 311 -1.81 -9.06 23.21
C LEU A 311 -2.45 -7.94 24.05
N PRO A 312 -3.13 -8.25 25.17
CA PRO A 312 -3.62 -7.22 26.09
C PRO A 312 -2.51 -6.23 26.48
N SER A 313 -2.84 -4.97 26.70
CA SER A 313 -1.85 -3.93 27.04
C SER A 313 -1.09 -4.23 28.33
N THR A 314 -1.66 -5.04 29.22
CA THR A 314 -1.02 -5.55 30.46
C THR A 314 0.03 -6.62 30.19
N THR A 315 0.07 -7.20 29.00
CA THR A 315 1.06 -8.22 28.64
C THR A 315 2.38 -7.54 28.28
N PRO A 316 3.52 -7.95 28.87
CA PRO A 316 4.83 -7.42 28.48
C PRO A 316 5.08 -7.54 26.97
N GLY A 317 5.45 -6.43 26.34
CA GLY A 317 5.68 -6.36 24.91
C GLY A 317 4.44 -6.03 24.07
N SER A 318 3.26 -5.89 24.66
CA SER A 318 2.09 -5.39 23.94
C SER A 318 2.30 -3.95 23.47
N ALA A 319 1.80 -3.65 22.27
CA ALA A 319 1.78 -2.31 21.70
C ALA A 319 0.38 -1.68 21.68
N ARG A 320 -0.63 -2.35 22.24
CA ARG A 320 -2.02 -1.83 22.24
C ARG A 320 -2.16 -0.59 23.12
N GLY A 321 -3.01 0.35 22.68
CA GLY A 321 -3.31 1.57 23.41
C GLY A 321 -4.60 2.26 22.93
N ASP A 322 -5.30 2.90 23.84
CA ASP A 322 -6.62 3.52 23.61
C ASP A 322 -6.60 4.62 22.54
N ARG A 323 -5.47 5.30 22.36
CA ARG A 323 -5.39 6.45 21.41
C ARG A 323 -5.62 6.05 19.96
N THR A 324 -5.35 4.82 19.61
CA THR A 324 -5.43 4.29 18.23
C THR A 324 -6.42 3.13 18.14
N ASP A 325 -7.34 3.03 19.08
CA ASP A 325 -8.34 1.97 19.15
C ASP A 325 -9.47 2.19 18.13
N TYR A 326 -10.06 1.10 17.63
CA TYR A 326 -11.23 1.11 16.75
C TYR A 326 -12.51 1.12 17.58
N ALA A 327 -12.85 2.28 18.11
CA ALA A 327 -13.99 2.44 19.00
C ALA A 327 -14.80 3.69 18.64
N PHE A 328 -16.13 3.56 18.56
CA PHE A 328 -17.01 4.67 18.28
C PHE A 328 -17.95 4.94 19.46
N SER A 329 -18.19 6.22 19.71
CA SER A 329 -19.23 6.62 20.67
C SER A 329 -20.61 6.35 20.10
N SER A 330 -21.44 5.62 20.83
CA SER A 330 -22.85 5.38 20.48
C SER A 330 -23.70 6.65 20.44
N THR A 331 -23.22 7.75 21.01
CA THR A 331 -23.91 9.05 21.06
C THR A 331 -23.48 9.99 19.93
N ASP A 332 -22.42 9.68 19.18
CA ASP A 332 -22.00 10.45 18.02
C ASP A 332 -22.72 9.96 16.76
N ALA A 333 -23.67 10.76 16.26
CA ALA A 333 -24.45 10.40 15.06
C ALA A 333 -23.56 10.19 13.82
N HIS A 334 -22.42 10.87 13.72
CA HIS A 334 -21.50 10.76 12.60
C HIS A 334 -20.84 9.39 12.52
N THR A 335 -20.38 8.86 13.66
CA THR A 335 -19.76 7.52 13.73
C THR A 335 -20.80 6.41 13.85
N ALA A 336 -21.94 6.65 14.49
CA ALA A 336 -23.04 5.69 14.54
C ALA A 336 -23.57 5.30 13.14
N ASP A 337 -23.50 6.21 12.18
CA ASP A 337 -23.86 5.93 10.79
C ASP A 337 -22.88 4.98 10.09
N ILE A 338 -21.61 4.90 10.51
CA ILE A 338 -20.66 3.89 10.01
C ILE A 338 -21.19 2.49 10.36
N VAL A 339 -21.54 2.27 11.62
CA VAL A 339 -22.12 1.01 12.08
C VAL A 339 -23.38 0.66 11.31
N LYS A 340 -24.30 1.62 11.21
CA LYS A 340 -25.61 1.39 10.62
C LYS A 340 -25.57 1.14 9.11
N ARG A 341 -24.73 1.86 8.37
CA ARG A 341 -24.76 1.86 6.91
C ARG A 341 -23.69 1.00 6.27
N TRP A 342 -22.52 0.95 6.84
CA TRP A 342 -21.47 0.02 6.39
C TRP A 342 -21.66 -1.38 6.96
N GLY A 343 -22.25 -1.51 8.14
CA GLY A 343 -22.36 -2.76 8.86
C GLY A 343 -21.08 -3.12 9.62
N SER A 344 -20.24 -2.12 9.87
CA SER A 344 -19.06 -2.25 10.72
C SER A 344 -19.42 -2.61 12.16
N ALA A 345 -18.52 -3.24 12.87
CA ALA A 345 -18.72 -3.69 14.24
C ALA A 345 -17.61 -3.20 15.20
N PRO A 346 -17.32 -1.88 15.24
CA PRO A 346 -16.30 -1.36 16.14
C PRO A 346 -16.66 -1.66 17.58
N GLY A 347 -15.62 -1.91 18.40
CA GLY A 347 -15.77 -2.13 19.82
C GLY A 347 -15.94 -0.84 20.62
N VAL A 348 -15.65 -0.95 21.89
CA VAL A 348 -15.41 0.15 22.81
C VAL A 348 -13.89 0.23 23.03
N LEU A 349 -13.39 1.29 23.67
CA LEU A 349 -11.98 1.36 24.06
C LEU A 349 -11.59 0.12 24.87
N ASP A 350 -10.72 -0.72 24.32
CA ASP A 350 -10.44 -2.06 24.85
C ASP A 350 -8.97 -2.52 24.72
N LYS A 351 -8.02 -1.62 24.98
CA LYS A 351 -6.58 -1.96 24.95
C LYS A 351 -6.22 -3.24 25.71
N GLU A 352 -7.05 -3.65 26.68
CA GLU A 352 -6.90 -4.90 27.45
C GLU A 352 -7.41 -6.13 26.69
N ARG A 353 -7.93 -5.97 25.48
CA ARG A 353 -8.48 -7.04 24.66
C ARG A 353 -7.42 -8.09 24.34
N ASN A 354 -7.79 -9.36 24.50
CA ASN A 354 -6.99 -10.48 24.02
C ASN A 354 -7.47 -10.86 22.61
N LEU A 355 -6.94 -10.16 21.62
CA LEU A 355 -7.37 -10.33 20.23
C LEU A 355 -7.03 -11.72 19.67
N LEU A 356 -5.97 -12.38 20.16
CA LEU A 356 -5.67 -13.78 19.80
C LEU A 356 -6.83 -14.72 20.20
N ALA A 357 -7.31 -14.59 21.44
CA ALA A 357 -8.43 -15.38 21.92
C ALA A 357 -9.71 -15.10 21.13
N ASP A 358 -9.95 -13.85 20.74
CA ASP A 358 -11.12 -13.45 19.96
C ASP A 358 -11.07 -14.00 18.54
N PHE A 359 -9.90 -14.00 17.87
CA PHE A 359 -9.72 -14.65 16.58
C PHE A 359 -10.00 -16.15 16.67
N GLN A 360 -9.48 -16.82 17.71
CA GLN A 360 -9.76 -18.25 17.94
C GLN A 360 -11.25 -18.50 18.17
N ALA A 361 -11.91 -17.68 18.98
CA ALA A 361 -13.36 -17.74 19.20
C ALA A 361 -14.16 -17.49 17.91
N ALA A 362 -13.63 -16.68 16.98
CA ALA A 362 -14.20 -16.47 15.66
C ALA A 362 -13.92 -17.61 14.66
N GLY A 363 -13.27 -18.69 15.11
CA GLY A 363 -13.01 -19.90 14.35
C GLY A 363 -11.71 -19.89 13.54
N PHE A 364 -10.76 -19.01 13.87
CA PHE A 364 -9.42 -19.05 13.30
C PHE A 364 -8.54 -20.04 14.05
N THR A 365 -7.84 -20.90 13.30
CA THR A 365 -6.73 -21.67 13.84
C THR A 365 -5.52 -20.75 13.96
N TYR A 366 -4.90 -20.70 15.12
CA TYR A 366 -3.73 -19.85 15.35
C TYR A 366 -2.43 -20.66 15.21
N ALA A 367 -1.52 -20.16 14.39
CA ALA A 367 -0.16 -20.67 14.21
C ALA A 367 0.85 -19.62 14.71
N PRO A 368 1.54 -19.87 15.84
CA PRO A 368 2.49 -18.91 16.40
C PRO A 368 3.86 -18.90 15.72
N ASP A 369 4.21 -19.96 15.02
CA ASP A 369 5.54 -20.23 14.47
C ASP A 369 5.46 -21.16 13.25
N LYS A 370 6.61 -21.47 12.66
CA LYS A 370 6.68 -22.40 11.52
C LYS A 370 6.17 -23.78 11.85
N ALA A 371 6.51 -24.31 13.02
CA ALA A 371 6.06 -25.64 13.45
C ALA A 371 4.54 -25.69 13.59
N GLY A 372 3.93 -24.65 14.17
CA GLY A 372 2.49 -24.49 14.24
C GLY A 372 1.83 -24.36 12.87
N LEU A 373 2.47 -23.63 11.94
CA LEU A 373 2.00 -23.52 10.57
C LEU A 373 2.03 -24.87 9.85
N ASP A 374 3.11 -25.64 10.00
CA ASP A 374 3.25 -26.97 9.40
C ASP A 374 2.21 -27.95 9.96
N ALA A 375 1.98 -27.91 11.27
CA ALA A 375 1.01 -28.76 11.96
C ALA A 375 -0.46 -28.45 11.62
N ALA A 376 -0.75 -27.26 11.09
CA ALA A 376 -2.10 -26.88 10.73
C ALA A 376 -2.65 -27.77 9.59
N ASP A 377 -3.56 -28.69 9.94
CA ASP A 377 -4.17 -29.62 8.97
C ASP A 377 -5.15 -28.86 8.07
N VAL A 378 -4.74 -28.59 6.83
CA VAL A 378 -5.53 -27.85 5.85
C VAL A 378 -6.90 -28.47 5.56
N LYS A 379 -7.12 -29.73 5.84
CA LYS A 379 -8.43 -30.40 5.67
C LYS A 379 -9.42 -29.93 6.73
N LYS A 380 -8.93 -29.56 7.93
CA LYS A 380 -9.74 -29.15 9.10
C LYS A 380 -9.79 -27.65 9.28
N VAL A 381 -8.72 -26.93 8.88
CA VAL A 381 -8.60 -25.47 9.05
C VAL A 381 -9.43 -24.76 8.00
N ASP A 382 -10.44 -24.00 8.42
CA ASP A 382 -11.28 -23.17 7.55
C ASP A 382 -10.82 -21.72 7.52
N LYS A 383 -10.26 -21.23 8.63
CA LYS A 383 -9.68 -19.89 8.80
C LYS A 383 -8.35 -19.99 9.53
N LEU A 384 -7.36 -19.21 9.12
CA LEU A 384 -5.99 -19.29 9.63
C LEU A 384 -5.46 -17.91 10.03
N LEU A 385 -4.98 -17.80 11.26
CA LEU A 385 -4.19 -16.69 11.77
C LEU A 385 -2.77 -17.16 12.01
N GLY A 386 -1.77 -16.54 11.39
CA GLY A 386 -0.36 -16.81 11.64
C GLY A 386 0.37 -15.53 12.05
N LEU A 387 0.90 -15.47 13.26
CA LEU A 387 1.68 -14.32 13.73
C LEU A 387 3.06 -14.81 14.18
N PHE A 388 4.01 -14.78 13.24
CA PHE A 388 5.29 -15.47 13.33
C PHE A 388 6.41 -14.64 13.96
N ALA A 389 6.15 -13.36 14.19
CA ALA A 389 7.09 -12.44 14.82
C ALA A 389 6.36 -11.45 15.74
N HIS A 390 7.09 -10.90 16.68
CA HIS A 390 6.57 -9.86 17.59
C HIS A 390 6.23 -8.57 16.81
N SER A 391 7.09 -8.17 15.87
CA SER A 391 6.90 -7.05 14.95
C SER A 391 7.01 -7.56 13.51
N ASN A 392 7.79 -6.91 12.63
CA ASN A 392 8.05 -7.46 11.30
C ASN A 392 8.72 -8.83 11.40
N MET A 393 8.50 -9.69 10.42
CA MET A 393 9.22 -10.96 10.32
C MET A 393 10.70 -10.73 10.01
N ASN A 394 11.52 -11.71 10.29
CA ASN A 394 12.93 -11.69 9.90
C ASN A 394 13.04 -11.73 8.37
N VAL A 395 14.07 -11.06 7.83
CA VAL A 395 14.37 -11.06 6.41
C VAL A 395 14.82 -12.44 5.91
N ALA A 396 14.78 -12.66 4.61
CA ALA A 396 15.13 -13.93 4.00
C ALA A 396 16.54 -14.41 4.39
N LEU A 397 17.53 -13.52 4.39
CA LEU A 397 18.90 -13.83 4.80
C LEU A 397 18.96 -14.43 6.19
N ASP A 398 18.29 -13.78 7.15
CA ASP A 398 18.32 -14.19 8.54
C ASP A 398 17.66 -15.57 8.74
N LYS A 399 16.51 -15.78 8.10
CA LYS A 399 15.81 -17.09 8.13
C LYS A 399 16.68 -18.19 7.48
N MET A 400 17.30 -17.88 6.38
CA MET A 400 18.22 -18.76 5.66
C MET A 400 19.44 -19.18 6.50
N ASP A 401 20.13 -18.20 7.06
CA ASP A 401 21.32 -18.42 7.86
C ASP A 401 21.01 -19.18 9.15
N GLY A 402 19.87 -18.90 9.76
CA GLY A 402 19.37 -19.68 10.89
C GLY A 402 19.17 -21.15 10.53
N ARG A 403 18.55 -21.44 9.39
CA ARG A 403 18.33 -22.81 8.90
C ARG A 403 19.62 -23.52 8.48
N ARG A 404 20.63 -22.76 8.09
CA ARG A 404 21.99 -23.26 7.76
C ARG A 404 22.91 -23.37 8.99
N ASN A 405 22.42 -23.07 10.18
CA ASN A 405 23.19 -22.97 11.42
C ASN A 405 24.35 -21.95 11.34
N LYS A 406 24.18 -20.90 10.55
CA LYS A 406 25.14 -19.79 10.40
C LYS A 406 24.76 -18.60 11.29
N ALA A 407 24.44 -18.82 12.53
CA ALA A 407 23.80 -17.85 13.41
C ALA A 407 24.65 -16.61 13.80
N GLN A 408 25.71 -16.28 13.11
CA GLN A 408 26.66 -15.25 13.57
C GLN A 408 26.10 -13.82 13.59
N GLY A 409 25.24 -13.42 12.68
CA GLY A 409 24.61 -12.10 12.71
C GLY A 409 23.34 -12.05 13.58
N LEU A 410 22.74 -13.17 13.79
CA LEU A 410 21.39 -13.32 14.33
C LEU A 410 21.32 -13.51 15.84
N GLY A 411 22.40 -13.94 16.45
CA GLY A 411 22.51 -14.03 17.89
C GLY A 411 22.26 -12.70 18.59
N ASN A 412 22.38 -11.60 17.89
CA ASN A 412 22.06 -10.27 18.38
C ASN A 412 20.60 -9.89 18.16
N ALA A 413 19.95 -10.34 17.08
CA ALA A 413 18.54 -10.08 16.84
C ALA A 413 17.66 -10.63 17.96
N GLY A 414 17.94 -11.83 18.47
CA GLY A 414 17.24 -12.41 19.61
C GLY A 414 17.42 -11.64 20.93
N LYS A 415 18.55 -10.99 21.13
CA LYS A 415 18.86 -10.30 22.39
C LYS A 415 18.16 -8.97 22.60
N ASN A 416 17.61 -8.37 21.54
CA ASN A 416 16.98 -7.06 21.59
C ASN A 416 15.45 -7.11 21.44
N ARG A 417 14.88 -8.30 21.52
CA ARG A 417 13.44 -8.46 21.50
C ARG A 417 12.85 -8.15 22.87
N VAL A 418 11.73 -7.47 22.86
CA VAL A 418 10.99 -7.14 24.10
C VAL A 418 10.45 -8.40 24.74
N VAL A 419 10.09 -9.40 23.94
CA VAL A 419 9.69 -10.74 24.35
C VAL A 419 10.51 -11.77 23.59
N ASP A 420 10.69 -12.95 24.15
CA ASP A 420 11.28 -14.09 23.44
C ASP A 420 10.34 -14.52 22.32
N ASP A 421 10.71 -14.21 21.09
CA ASP A 421 9.84 -14.28 19.94
C ASP A 421 10.14 -15.50 19.07
N TYR A 422 9.76 -16.66 19.61
CA TYR A 422 9.76 -17.94 18.90
C TYR A 422 11.11 -18.47 18.47
N GLY A 423 12.18 -17.88 18.89
CA GLY A 423 13.49 -18.32 18.46
C GLY A 423 13.68 -18.28 16.94
N PHE A 424 14.87 -18.08 16.56
CA PHE A 424 15.32 -18.19 15.19
C PHE A 424 15.94 -19.59 15.01
N PRO A 425 15.61 -20.35 14.00
CA PRO A 425 15.01 -20.01 12.70
C PRO A 425 13.54 -20.41 12.51
N ASP A 426 12.73 -20.42 13.55
CA ASP A 426 11.35 -20.98 13.49
C ASP A 426 10.31 -20.03 12.87
N GLN A 427 10.72 -19.16 11.97
CA GLN A 427 9.79 -18.36 11.15
C GLN A 427 9.65 -18.99 9.77
N PRO A 428 8.42 -19.06 9.20
CA PRO A 428 8.23 -19.58 7.88
C PRO A 428 8.77 -18.62 6.80
N MET A 429 9.19 -19.17 5.66
CA MET A 429 9.45 -18.39 4.47
C MET A 429 8.13 -17.95 3.83
N LEU A 430 8.17 -16.90 2.99
CA LEU A 430 6.97 -16.37 2.35
C LEU A 430 6.30 -17.40 1.42
N ASP A 431 7.08 -18.23 0.73
CA ASP A 431 6.55 -19.32 -0.10
C ASP A 431 5.84 -20.39 0.74
N GLU A 432 6.32 -20.70 1.94
CA GLU A 432 5.67 -21.65 2.87
C GLU A 432 4.34 -21.08 3.38
N MET A 433 4.29 -19.78 3.70
CA MET A 433 3.04 -19.10 4.07
C MET A 433 2.04 -19.06 2.91
N ALA A 434 2.50 -18.67 1.72
CA ALA A 434 1.67 -18.61 0.52
C ALA A 434 1.08 -19.98 0.17
N ALA A 435 1.87 -21.06 0.25
CA ALA A 435 1.40 -22.43 0.04
C ALA A 435 0.28 -22.81 1.01
N LYS A 436 0.44 -22.49 2.30
CA LYS A 436 -0.58 -22.78 3.31
C LYS A 436 -1.84 -21.95 3.10
N ALA A 437 -1.71 -20.65 2.76
CA ALA A 437 -2.83 -19.78 2.43
C ALA A 437 -3.65 -20.32 1.24
N LEU A 438 -2.98 -20.67 0.15
CA LEU A 438 -3.62 -21.24 -1.03
C LEU A 438 -4.36 -22.53 -0.71
N ALA A 439 -3.78 -23.42 0.11
CA ALA A 439 -4.39 -24.68 0.50
C ALA A 439 -5.66 -24.49 1.37
N VAL A 440 -5.69 -23.46 2.23
CA VAL A 440 -6.88 -23.09 3.01
C VAL A 440 -7.94 -22.47 2.10
N LEU A 441 -7.55 -21.54 1.24
CA LEU A 441 -8.46 -20.75 0.39
C LEU A 441 -9.01 -21.56 -0.80
N GLU A 442 -8.28 -22.55 -1.31
CA GLU A 442 -8.74 -23.42 -2.43
C GLU A 442 -10.09 -24.09 -2.13
N LYS A 443 -10.41 -24.32 -0.86
CA LYS A 443 -11.67 -24.94 -0.42
C LYS A 443 -12.88 -23.99 -0.49
N LYS A 444 -12.65 -22.67 -0.64
CA LYS A 444 -13.73 -21.68 -0.67
C LYS A 444 -14.51 -21.80 -1.98
N VAL A 445 -15.76 -22.25 -1.86
CA VAL A 445 -16.62 -22.58 -3.01
C VAL A 445 -16.81 -21.39 -3.96
N GLN A 446 -16.95 -20.18 -3.41
CA GLN A 446 -17.13 -18.94 -4.18
C GLN A 446 -15.81 -18.34 -4.69
N GLY A 447 -14.66 -18.98 -4.36
CA GLY A 447 -13.34 -18.47 -4.65
C GLY A 447 -12.86 -17.42 -3.65
N PHE A 448 -11.76 -16.79 -3.99
CA PHE A 448 -11.07 -15.89 -3.06
C PHE A 448 -10.33 -14.75 -3.77
N MET A 449 -9.99 -13.75 -3.00
CA MET A 449 -8.95 -12.78 -3.27
C MET A 449 -7.82 -13.02 -2.25
N LEU A 450 -6.58 -13.12 -2.73
CA LEU A 450 -5.39 -13.31 -1.91
C LEU A 450 -4.36 -12.24 -2.25
N MET A 451 -3.90 -11.51 -1.27
CA MET A 451 -2.72 -10.65 -1.37
C MET A 451 -1.55 -11.35 -0.67
N VAL A 452 -0.41 -11.42 -1.35
CA VAL A 452 0.86 -11.92 -0.81
C VAL A 452 1.93 -10.86 -1.02
N GLU A 453 2.54 -10.44 0.06
CA GLU A 453 3.48 -9.33 0.06
C GLU A 453 4.89 -9.75 0.48
N GLY A 454 5.87 -9.34 -0.33
CA GLY A 454 7.29 -9.30 0.03
C GLY A 454 7.65 -7.93 0.59
N ALA A 455 7.27 -7.65 1.81
CA ALA A 455 7.40 -6.33 2.43
C ALA A 455 8.85 -5.94 2.76
N SER A 456 9.70 -6.93 3.04
CA SER A 456 11.08 -6.67 3.46
C SER A 456 11.96 -6.14 2.33
N ILE A 457 11.53 -6.22 1.07
CA ILE A 457 12.26 -5.61 -0.06
C ILE A 457 12.39 -4.11 0.17
N ASP A 458 11.26 -3.41 0.39
CA ASP A 458 11.24 -1.98 0.68
C ASP A 458 12.03 -1.62 1.95
N LYS A 459 11.78 -2.35 3.03
CA LYS A 459 12.44 -2.08 4.32
C LYS A 459 13.97 -2.15 4.22
N GLN A 460 14.49 -3.05 3.40
CA GLN A 460 15.94 -3.18 3.17
C GLN A 460 16.43 -2.16 2.11
N LEU A 461 15.60 -1.74 1.18
CA LEU A 461 15.91 -0.63 0.27
C LEU A 461 16.07 0.69 1.02
N HIS A 462 15.23 0.97 2.00
CA HIS A 462 15.40 2.12 2.89
C HIS A 462 16.76 2.09 3.62
N ALA A 463 17.18 0.93 4.09
CA ALA A 463 18.48 0.74 4.72
C ALA A 463 19.63 0.69 3.71
N MET A 464 19.35 0.63 2.40
CA MET A 464 20.32 0.41 1.32
C MET A 464 21.13 -0.87 1.51
N ASP A 465 20.50 -1.90 2.07
CA ASP A 465 21.10 -3.22 2.29
C ASP A 465 20.85 -4.10 1.07
N THR A 466 21.80 -4.04 0.13
CA THR A 466 21.71 -4.73 -1.16
C THR A 466 21.54 -6.24 -1.02
N GLU A 467 22.28 -6.86 -0.13
CA GLU A 467 22.22 -8.30 0.09
C GLU A 467 20.83 -8.73 0.54
N ARG A 468 20.28 -8.02 1.52
CA ARG A 468 18.98 -8.38 2.09
C ARG A 468 17.82 -8.15 1.13
N TRP A 469 17.70 -6.99 0.48
CA TRP A 469 16.59 -6.80 -0.45
C TRP A 469 16.67 -7.72 -1.67
N LEU A 470 17.88 -8.11 -2.12
CA LEU A 470 18.04 -9.10 -3.20
C LEU A 470 17.50 -10.47 -2.78
N LEU A 471 17.80 -10.91 -1.57
CA LEU A 471 17.34 -12.20 -1.06
C LEU A 471 15.84 -12.20 -0.75
N ASP A 472 15.29 -11.10 -0.22
CA ASP A 472 13.86 -10.95 -0.03
C ASP A 472 13.10 -10.92 -1.37
N THR A 473 13.68 -10.33 -2.43
CA THR A 473 13.09 -10.40 -3.78
C THR A 473 13.10 -11.84 -4.33
N ILE A 474 14.13 -12.63 -4.02
CA ILE A 474 14.18 -14.06 -4.38
C ILE A 474 13.15 -14.86 -3.58
N GLU A 475 13.00 -14.60 -2.29
CA GLU A 475 11.96 -15.21 -1.45
C GLU A 475 10.56 -14.92 -2.02
N PHE A 476 10.32 -13.67 -2.41
CA PHE A 476 9.07 -13.26 -3.04
C PHE A 476 8.83 -13.99 -4.38
N ASP A 477 9.85 -14.11 -5.22
CA ASP A 477 9.74 -14.83 -6.50
C ASP A 477 9.40 -16.32 -6.33
N ARG A 478 9.85 -16.94 -5.25
CA ARG A 478 9.48 -18.31 -4.89
C ARG A 478 7.98 -18.43 -4.56
N ALA A 479 7.43 -17.44 -3.84
CA ALA A 479 6.00 -17.38 -3.58
C ALA A 479 5.20 -17.12 -4.88
N ILE A 480 5.71 -16.28 -5.79
CA ILE A 480 5.13 -16.05 -7.13
C ILE A 480 5.09 -17.35 -7.93
N LYS A 481 6.14 -18.17 -7.88
CA LYS A 481 6.17 -19.47 -8.53
C LYS A 481 5.00 -20.35 -8.10
N LEU A 482 4.75 -20.45 -6.79
CA LEU A 482 3.63 -21.23 -6.26
C LEU A 482 2.27 -20.66 -6.69
N ALA A 483 2.10 -19.35 -6.67
CA ALA A 483 0.87 -18.70 -7.14
C ALA A 483 0.61 -19.00 -8.63
N LYS A 484 1.66 -18.96 -9.46
CA LYS A 484 1.57 -19.30 -10.88
C LYS A 484 1.23 -20.77 -11.09
N GLU A 485 1.91 -21.68 -10.39
CA GLU A 485 1.64 -23.13 -10.46
C GLU A 485 0.19 -23.45 -10.04
N PHE A 486 -0.30 -22.79 -8.99
CA PHE A 486 -1.70 -22.87 -8.58
C PHE A 486 -2.63 -22.39 -9.71
N ALA A 487 -2.35 -21.24 -10.32
CA ALA A 487 -3.17 -20.72 -11.42
C ALA A 487 -3.17 -21.62 -12.65
N VAL A 488 -2.03 -22.22 -13.00
CA VAL A 488 -1.92 -23.22 -14.09
C VAL A 488 -2.78 -24.43 -13.78
N LYS A 489 -2.69 -24.99 -12.57
CA LYS A 489 -3.48 -26.13 -12.14
C LYS A 489 -4.98 -25.86 -12.17
N ARG A 490 -5.38 -24.65 -11.77
CA ARG A 490 -6.79 -24.27 -11.63
C ARG A 490 -7.44 -23.84 -12.94
N GLY A 491 -6.73 -23.07 -13.77
CA GLY A 491 -7.27 -22.50 -15.01
C GLY A 491 -8.30 -21.37 -14.83
N ASP A 492 -8.71 -21.07 -13.60
CA ASP A 492 -9.74 -20.10 -13.24
C ASP A 492 -9.21 -18.95 -12.35
N THR A 493 -7.89 -18.79 -12.29
CA THR A 493 -7.20 -17.86 -11.39
C THR A 493 -6.40 -16.84 -12.16
N LEU A 494 -6.59 -15.56 -11.84
CA LEU A 494 -5.78 -14.43 -12.30
C LEU A 494 -4.72 -14.13 -11.26
N VAL A 495 -3.46 -14.04 -11.69
CA VAL A 495 -2.33 -13.63 -10.86
C VAL A 495 -1.74 -12.37 -11.46
N ILE A 496 -1.57 -11.32 -10.65
CA ILE A 496 -0.77 -10.14 -10.98
C ILE A 496 0.44 -10.06 -10.04
N VAL A 497 1.57 -9.60 -10.56
CA VAL A 497 2.80 -9.36 -9.81
C VAL A 497 3.21 -7.93 -10.06
N THR A 498 3.26 -7.10 -9.01
CA THR A 498 3.61 -5.69 -9.11
C THR A 498 4.28 -5.21 -7.82
N ALA A 499 4.49 -3.93 -7.69
CA ALA A 499 4.85 -3.23 -6.46
C ALA A 499 3.80 -2.14 -6.19
N ASP A 500 3.91 -1.46 -5.08
CA ASP A 500 3.14 -0.25 -4.75
C ASP A 500 3.86 1.03 -5.20
N HIS A 501 5.19 1.02 -5.16
CA HIS A 501 6.14 2.03 -5.64
C HIS A 501 7.49 1.39 -5.92
N GLU A 502 8.46 2.19 -6.35
CA GLU A 502 9.89 1.85 -6.30
C GLU A 502 10.49 2.51 -5.06
N ALA A 503 11.50 1.89 -4.47
CA ALA A 503 12.25 2.44 -3.35
C ALA A 503 13.76 2.39 -3.62
N GLY A 504 14.48 3.39 -3.09
CA GLY A 504 15.92 3.49 -3.17
C GLY A 504 16.45 4.16 -4.42
N GLY A 505 15.68 4.32 -5.48
CA GLY A 505 16.16 4.82 -6.77
C GLY A 505 17.28 3.92 -7.31
N VAL A 506 17.07 2.60 -7.27
CA VAL A 506 18.10 1.61 -7.53
C VAL A 506 18.51 1.59 -8.99
N ALA A 507 19.81 1.67 -9.22
CA ALA A 507 20.42 1.43 -10.53
C ALA A 507 21.41 0.27 -10.44
N LEU A 508 21.25 -0.74 -11.28
CA LEU A 508 22.26 -1.77 -11.44
C LEU A 508 23.35 -1.28 -12.38
N ILE A 509 24.53 -1.04 -11.84
CA ILE A 509 25.68 -0.49 -12.57
C ILE A 509 26.40 -1.62 -13.33
N GLY A 510 26.34 -2.84 -12.81
CA GLY A 510 26.96 -4.00 -13.43
C GLY A 510 27.41 -5.05 -12.43
N GLY A 511 28.30 -5.93 -12.86
CA GLY A 511 28.94 -6.95 -12.01
C GLY A 511 30.45 -6.72 -11.91
N SER A 512 30.99 -6.86 -10.72
CA SER A 512 32.43 -6.74 -10.50
C SER A 512 33.15 -8.07 -10.73
N ARG A 513 34.37 -8.00 -11.34
CA ARG A 513 35.36 -9.09 -11.38
C ARG A 513 36.49 -8.88 -10.39
N VAL A 514 36.47 -7.76 -9.70
CA VAL A 514 37.50 -7.42 -8.72
C VAL A 514 37.19 -8.19 -7.43
N SER A 515 38.20 -8.66 -6.72
CA SER A 515 38.01 -9.31 -5.44
C SER A 515 37.60 -8.32 -4.37
N ASP A 516 36.85 -8.80 -3.34
CA ASP A 516 36.38 -7.99 -2.22
C ASP A 516 37.53 -7.23 -1.55
N ALA A 517 38.65 -7.88 -1.31
CA ALA A 517 39.85 -7.24 -0.74
C ALA A 517 40.35 -6.08 -1.61
N ARG A 518 40.34 -6.24 -2.93
CA ARG A 518 40.78 -5.17 -3.85
C ARG A 518 39.72 -4.05 -3.94
N LEU A 519 38.46 -4.34 -3.87
CA LEU A 519 37.42 -3.32 -3.80
C LEU A 519 37.59 -2.44 -2.56
N GLN A 520 37.78 -3.05 -1.40
CA GLN A 520 38.01 -2.33 -0.15
C GLN A 520 39.32 -1.52 -0.16
N GLU A 521 40.35 -2.04 -0.81
CA GLU A 521 41.59 -1.31 -1.03
C GLU A 521 41.36 -0.06 -1.90
N LEU A 522 40.65 -0.19 -3.01
CA LEU A 522 40.30 0.91 -3.90
C LEU A 522 39.48 1.99 -3.20
N VAL A 523 38.56 1.59 -2.32
CA VAL A 523 37.80 2.51 -1.47
C VAL A 523 38.72 3.29 -0.54
N ARG A 524 39.66 2.63 0.12
CA ARG A 524 40.67 3.27 0.99
C ARG A 524 41.64 4.17 0.24
N GLU A 525 41.94 3.87 -1.01
CA GLU A 525 42.80 4.68 -1.88
C GLU A 525 42.16 5.99 -2.34
N GLY A 526 40.97 6.33 -1.88
CA GLY A 526 40.30 7.57 -2.25
C GLY A 526 39.33 7.42 -3.43
N GLY A 527 38.80 6.29 -3.58
CA GLY A 527 37.61 5.78 -4.25
C GLY A 527 37.22 6.32 -5.62
N GLY A 528 36.73 7.44 -5.68
CA GLY A 528 36.08 8.13 -6.79
C GLY A 528 36.42 7.65 -8.21
N THR A 529 37.30 8.35 -8.89
CA THR A 529 37.70 8.07 -10.29
C THR A 529 38.40 6.71 -10.44
N ALA A 530 39.26 6.34 -9.48
CA ALA A 530 39.98 5.06 -9.54
C ALA A 530 39.02 3.87 -9.46
N LEU A 531 38.00 3.95 -8.66
CA LEU A 531 36.98 2.92 -8.55
C LEU A 531 36.16 2.82 -9.85
N ARG A 532 35.65 3.93 -10.35
CA ARG A 532 34.92 4.00 -11.61
C ARG A 532 35.74 3.42 -12.77
N ASP A 533 36.96 3.88 -12.96
CA ASP A 533 37.79 3.48 -14.09
C ASP A 533 38.23 2.01 -14.01
N LYS A 534 38.38 1.46 -12.81
CA LYS A 534 38.86 0.08 -12.63
C LYS A 534 37.74 -0.95 -12.50
N VAL A 535 36.54 -0.54 -12.09
CA VAL A 535 35.45 -1.46 -11.79
C VAL A 535 34.26 -1.25 -12.73
N VAL A 536 33.84 -0.02 -12.93
CA VAL A 536 32.57 0.32 -13.62
C VAL A 536 32.80 1.16 -14.88
N GLY A 537 33.85 1.96 -14.91
CA GLY A 537 34.07 3.02 -15.92
C GLY A 537 34.21 2.56 -17.36
N VAL A 538 34.40 1.25 -17.60
CA VAL A 538 34.51 0.65 -18.93
C VAL A 538 33.74 -0.66 -18.97
N TYR A 539 33.01 -0.86 -20.06
CA TYR A 539 32.13 -2.02 -20.24
C TYR A 539 32.87 -3.36 -20.14
N GLU A 540 34.11 -3.40 -20.55
CA GLU A 540 34.95 -4.61 -20.53
C GLU A 540 35.23 -5.11 -19.11
N LYS A 541 35.14 -4.25 -18.12
CA LYS A 541 35.35 -4.60 -16.71
C LYS A 541 34.10 -4.99 -15.97
N ALA A 542 32.93 -4.61 -16.50
CA ALA A 542 31.64 -5.03 -16.00
C ALA A 542 31.33 -6.46 -16.49
N GLY A 543 31.79 -7.46 -15.74
CA GLY A 543 31.55 -8.87 -16.07
C GLY A 543 30.21 -9.38 -15.51
N PHE A 544 29.92 -10.64 -15.78
CA PHE A 544 28.82 -11.34 -15.15
C PHE A 544 29.29 -11.95 -13.82
N PRO A 545 28.67 -11.61 -12.69
CA PRO A 545 28.98 -12.23 -11.42
C PRO A 545 28.51 -13.69 -11.42
N LYS A 546 29.26 -14.55 -10.72
CA LYS A 546 28.90 -15.96 -10.57
C LYS A 546 28.48 -16.24 -9.14
N TYR A 547 27.26 -16.69 -8.99
CA TYR A 547 26.72 -17.17 -7.72
C TYR A 547 26.52 -18.67 -7.78
N ARG A 548 26.87 -19.37 -6.70
CA ARG A 548 26.49 -20.76 -6.49
C ARG A 548 25.20 -20.78 -5.68
N LEU A 549 24.28 -21.66 -6.06
CA LEU A 549 23.09 -21.91 -5.30
C LEU A 549 23.31 -23.11 -4.37
N ALA A 550 22.91 -22.96 -3.11
CA ALA A 550 22.85 -24.04 -2.15
C ALA A 550 21.65 -24.97 -2.42
N SER A 551 21.56 -26.05 -1.69
CA SER A 551 20.47 -27.03 -1.82
C SER A 551 19.08 -26.46 -1.48
N ASP A 552 19.03 -25.37 -0.70
CA ASP A 552 17.80 -24.64 -0.37
C ASP A 552 17.34 -23.67 -1.47
N GLY A 553 18.13 -23.55 -2.57
CA GLY A 553 17.81 -22.72 -3.72
C GLY A 553 18.17 -21.24 -3.57
N TYR A 554 18.88 -20.86 -2.50
CA TYR A 554 19.43 -19.53 -2.30
C TYR A 554 20.95 -19.52 -2.55
N PRO A 555 21.58 -18.35 -2.76
CA PRO A 555 23.02 -18.25 -2.89
C PRO A 555 23.77 -18.86 -1.69
N GLU A 556 24.90 -19.50 -1.97
CA GLU A 556 25.79 -20.02 -0.91
C GLU A 556 26.51 -18.90 -0.15
N THR A 557 26.77 -17.78 -0.84
CA THR A 557 27.49 -16.63 -0.29
C THR A 557 26.52 -15.61 0.28
N THR A 558 26.96 -14.90 1.28
CA THR A 558 26.34 -13.70 1.83
C THR A 558 27.00 -12.42 1.31
N ASP A 559 28.01 -12.52 0.44
CA ASP A 559 28.71 -11.38 -0.17
C ASP A 559 28.19 -11.06 -1.57
N ILE A 560 26.89 -11.05 -1.77
CA ILE A 560 26.33 -10.82 -3.11
C ILE A 560 26.47 -9.40 -3.58
N ASP A 561 26.42 -8.45 -2.70
CA ASP A 561 26.61 -7.03 -2.99
C ASP A 561 28.04 -6.70 -3.45
N ASN A 562 29.04 -7.43 -3.03
CA ASN A 562 30.41 -7.28 -3.52
C ASN A 562 30.60 -7.75 -4.97
N ARG A 563 29.60 -8.38 -5.55
CA ARG A 563 29.65 -8.88 -6.93
C ARG A 563 28.73 -8.14 -7.87
N ILE A 564 27.65 -7.59 -7.36
CA ILE A 564 26.76 -6.67 -8.06
C ILE A 564 27.08 -5.25 -7.63
N LEU A 565 27.19 -4.37 -8.59
CA LEU A 565 27.40 -2.94 -8.36
C LEU A 565 26.05 -2.23 -8.44
N VAL A 566 25.64 -1.64 -7.32
CA VAL A 566 24.33 -1.00 -7.15
C VAL A 566 24.53 0.45 -6.76
N GLY A 567 23.83 1.35 -7.43
CA GLY A 567 23.69 2.76 -7.05
C GLY A 567 22.30 3.02 -6.46
N TYR A 568 22.23 3.94 -5.51
CA TYR A 568 21.00 4.39 -4.87
C TYR A 568 20.78 5.87 -5.14
N GLY A 569 19.96 6.18 -6.15
CA GLY A 569 19.67 7.56 -6.55
C GLY A 569 18.73 8.31 -5.59
N ALA A 570 17.86 7.59 -4.89
CA ALA A 570 16.92 8.18 -3.91
C ALA A 570 17.49 8.26 -2.48
N ASN A 571 18.81 8.29 -2.36
CA ASN A 571 19.52 8.39 -1.11
C ASN A 571 19.85 9.86 -0.79
N SER A 572 19.59 10.26 0.44
CA SER A 572 19.72 11.66 0.82
C SER A 572 21.16 12.14 0.99
N ASP A 573 22.14 11.27 1.21
CA ASP A 573 23.51 11.72 1.49
C ASP A 573 24.59 10.71 1.11
N ARG A 574 24.40 9.90 0.07
CA ARG A 574 25.45 9.00 -0.36
C ARG A 574 26.17 9.52 -1.58
N SER A 575 27.48 9.37 -1.60
CA SER A 575 28.28 9.68 -2.76
C SER A 575 28.04 8.65 -3.87
N GLU A 576 28.32 9.04 -5.09
CA GLU A 576 28.28 8.17 -6.27
C GLU A 576 29.49 7.21 -6.31
N ASP A 577 29.61 6.34 -5.32
CA ASP A 577 30.77 5.44 -5.23
C ASP A 577 30.61 4.12 -5.99
N TYR A 578 29.50 3.89 -6.65
CA TYR A 578 29.22 2.71 -7.48
C TYR A 578 29.30 1.36 -6.76
N LEU A 579 29.57 1.37 -5.49
CA LEU A 579 29.54 0.18 -4.65
C LEU A 579 28.23 0.17 -3.90
N SER A 580 27.57 -0.95 -3.90
CA SER A 580 26.61 -1.24 -2.86
C SER A 580 27.38 -1.35 -1.54
N ASN A 581 26.67 -1.36 -0.48
CA ASN A 581 27.24 -1.43 0.83
C ASN A 581 28.05 -2.73 1.02
N PRO A 582 29.40 -2.69 1.11
CA PRO A 582 30.20 -3.90 1.29
C PRO A 582 30.08 -4.50 2.71
N LEU A 583 29.47 -3.75 3.62
CA LEU A 583 29.19 -4.23 4.98
C LEU A 583 27.68 -4.21 5.16
N PRO A 584 27.08 -5.32 5.64
CA PRO A 584 25.66 -5.38 5.88
C PRO A 584 25.22 -4.20 6.75
N LEU A 585 24.37 -3.33 6.22
CA LEU A 585 23.69 -2.38 7.05
C LEU A 585 22.67 -3.13 7.89
N GLN A 586 22.42 -2.60 9.05
CA GLN A 586 21.39 -3.14 9.90
C GLN A 586 20.05 -2.89 9.23
N ASP A 587 19.26 -3.93 9.10
CA ASP A 587 17.89 -3.76 8.69
C ASP A 587 17.08 -3.08 9.82
N SER A 588 15.91 -2.55 9.47
CA SER A 588 15.02 -1.89 10.44
C SER A 588 14.48 -2.83 11.53
N GLN A 589 14.74 -4.11 11.43
CA GLN A 589 14.26 -5.15 12.33
C GLN A 589 15.35 -5.62 13.29
N GLN A 590 16.59 -5.28 13.00
CA GLN A 590 17.74 -5.62 13.84
C GLN A 590 18.13 -4.43 14.72
N PRO A 591 18.70 -4.70 15.88
CA PRO A 591 19.19 -3.62 16.73
C PRO A 591 20.37 -2.92 16.08
N PHE A 592 20.41 -1.60 16.29
CA PHE A 592 21.56 -0.79 15.90
C PHE A 592 22.82 -1.33 16.59
N ILE A 593 23.80 -1.72 15.80
CA ILE A 593 25.12 -2.10 16.30
C ILE A 593 26.00 -0.85 16.27
N LYS A 594 26.20 -0.27 17.43
CA LYS A 594 27.07 0.88 17.60
C LYS A 594 28.48 0.52 17.07
N ASP A 595 29.08 1.44 16.31
CA ASP A 595 30.44 1.34 15.80
C ASP A 595 30.65 0.43 14.56
N GLN A 596 29.60 -0.05 13.90
CA GLN A 596 29.77 -0.59 12.56
C GLN A 596 29.85 0.58 11.56
N PRO A 597 30.92 0.64 10.75
CA PRO A 597 31.06 1.70 9.78
C PRO A 597 29.96 1.59 8.71
N LEU A 598 29.38 2.73 8.37
CA LEU A 598 28.56 2.84 7.17
C LEU A 598 29.44 2.56 5.96
N ALA A 599 28.96 1.73 5.05
CA ALA A 599 29.76 1.30 3.91
C ALA A 599 29.81 2.34 2.78
N ALA A 600 28.91 3.31 2.78
CA ALA A 600 28.94 4.39 1.82
C ALA A 600 29.43 5.69 2.44
N TYR A 601 30.10 6.50 1.65
CA TYR A 601 30.63 7.78 2.06
C TYR A 601 29.58 8.87 1.88
N PRO A 602 29.48 9.83 2.82
CA PRO A 602 28.63 10.98 2.64
C PRO A 602 29.05 11.81 1.42
N ALA A 603 28.10 12.43 0.76
CA ALA A 603 28.38 13.38 -0.31
C ALA A 603 29.29 14.51 0.18
N ASP A 604 30.20 14.95 -0.69
CA ASP A 604 31.09 16.07 -0.39
C ASP A 604 30.28 17.38 -0.20
N PRO A 605 30.25 17.97 0.99
CA PRO A 605 29.49 19.19 1.23
C PRO A 605 29.88 20.36 0.33
N SER A 606 31.14 20.40 -0.16
CA SER A 606 31.61 21.47 -1.04
C SER A 606 31.02 21.41 -2.45
N LYS A 607 30.43 20.28 -2.83
CA LYS A 607 29.79 20.04 -4.14
C LYS A 607 28.28 20.18 -4.08
N ARG A 608 27.71 20.51 -2.93
CA ARG A 608 26.27 20.73 -2.80
C ARG A 608 25.85 22.02 -3.52
N ASP A 609 24.60 22.05 -3.95
CA ASP A 609 24.00 23.26 -4.49
C ASP A 609 23.95 24.34 -3.38
N VAL A 610 24.88 25.31 -3.48
CA VAL A 610 25.04 26.38 -2.50
C VAL A 610 23.90 27.39 -2.49
N ASP A 611 23.10 27.43 -3.55
CA ASP A 611 21.95 28.33 -3.63
C ASP A 611 20.73 27.83 -2.86
N GLY A 612 20.71 26.59 -2.46
CA GLY A 612 19.61 25.96 -1.72
C GLY A 612 18.27 25.92 -2.45
N LYS A 613 18.28 26.17 -3.76
CA LYS A 613 17.05 26.20 -4.58
C LYS A 613 16.68 24.83 -5.12
N TYR A 614 17.67 24.01 -5.36
CA TYR A 614 17.51 22.67 -5.89
C TYR A 614 18.40 21.72 -5.10
N LEU A 615 17.79 20.83 -4.34
CA LEU A 615 18.49 19.75 -3.68
C LEU A 615 18.49 18.56 -4.63
N VAL A 616 19.67 18.12 -4.99
CA VAL A 616 19.87 16.86 -5.72
C VAL A 616 20.03 15.76 -4.69
N THR A 617 19.46 14.60 -4.95
CA THR A 617 19.65 13.40 -4.11
C THR A 617 21.14 13.14 -3.89
N GLY A 618 21.52 12.77 -2.69
CA GLY A 618 22.92 12.65 -2.29
C GLY A 618 23.55 13.95 -1.75
N GLN A 619 22.82 15.07 -1.77
CA GLN A 619 23.27 16.34 -1.23
C GLN A 619 22.67 16.69 0.14
N VAL A 620 21.66 15.94 0.58
CA VAL A 620 21.03 16.11 1.90
C VAL A 620 21.56 15.05 2.84
N PRO A 621 22.10 15.42 4.02
CA PRO A 621 22.59 14.45 4.99
C PRO A 621 21.52 13.45 5.40
N GLY A 622 21.88 12.17 5.36
CA GLY A 622 21.00 11.09 5.78
C GLY A 622 21.61 9.69 5.54
N ASN A 623 21.03 8.72 6.20
CA ASN A 623 21.45 7.32 6.13
C ASN A 623 20.32 6.39 5.68
N SER A 624 19.26 6.95 5.10
CA SER A 624 18.10 6.22 4.62
C SER A 624 17.74 6.66 3.21
N ALA A 625 17.46 5.73 2.32
CA ALA A 625 16.86 6.02 1.04
C ALA A 625 15.34 6.24 1.18
N VAL A 626 14.73 6.83 0.14
CA VAL A 626 13.30 7.14 0.08
C VAL A 626 12.66 6.46 -1.15
N HIS A 627 11.35 6.53 -1.26
CA HIS A 627 10.63 6.08 -2.44
C HIS A 627 10.87 6.99 -3.63
N THR A 628 10.62 6.50 -4.84
CA THR A 628 10.66 7.28 -6.08
C THR A 628 9.29 7.39 -6.73
N ALA A 629 9.15 8.32 -7.67
CA ALA A 629 7.95 8.50 -8.48
C ALA A 629 7.97 7.68 -9.79
N ASP A 630 8.87 6.69 -9.89
CA ASP A 630 9.03 5.90 -11.09
C ASP A 630 7.83 4.98 -11.35
N ASP A 631 7.55 4.77 -12.63
CA ASP A 631 6.61 3.74 -13.06
C ASP A 631 7.17 2.35 -12.71
N ILE A 632 6.35 1.49 -12.14
CA ILE A 632 6.74 0.14 -11.73
C ILE A 632 6.23 -0.92 -12.72
N PRO A 633 6.96 -2.04 -12.90
CA PRO A 633 6.51 -3.11 -13.78
C PRO A 633 5.38 -3.92 -13.13
N LEU A 634 4.38 -4.27 -13.94
CA LEU A 634 3.34 -5.22 -13.60
C LEU A 634 3.43 -6.41 -14.56
N SER A 635 3.39 -7.63 -14.02
CA SER A 635 3.30 -8.87 -14.79
C SER A 635 1.99 -9.57 -14.48
N ALA A 636 1.34 -10.18 -15.48
CA ALA A 636 0.05 -10.84 -15.28
C ALA A 636 -0.02 -12.23 -15.96
N PHE A 637 -0.76 -13.16 -15.33
CA PHE A 637 -0.95 -14.53 -15.78
C PHE A 637 -2.38 -15.01 -15.48
N GLY A 638 -2.93 -15.81 -16.38
CA GLY A 638 -4.26 -16.43 -16.24
C GLY A 638 -5.35 -15.69 -17.02
N PRO A 639 -6.62 -16.12 -16.88
CA PRO A 639 -7.73 -15.46 -17.57
C PRO A 639 -7.80 -13.98 -17.19
N GLY A 640 -7.96 -13.12 -18.20
CA GLY A 640 -8.01 -11.68 -17.98
C GLY A 640 -6.66 -10.96 -17.92
N ALA A 641 -5.54 -11.68 -17.88
CA ALA A 641 -4.19 -11.09 -17.77
C ALA A 641 -3.90 -10.04 -18.84
N TYR A 642 -4.40 -10.24 -20.06
CA TYR A 642 -4.15 -9.34 -21.19
C TYR A 642 -4.60 -7.89 -20.96
N ALA A 643 -5.54 -7.65 -20.05
CA ALA A 643 -5.97 -6.29 -19.72
C ALA A 643 -4.88 -5.42 -19.07
N PHE A 644 -3.82 -6.03 -18.57
CA PHE A 644 -2.76 -5.35 -17.81
C PHE A 644 -1.57 -4.95 -18.69
N THR A 645 -1.77 -4.78 -19.99
CA THR A 645 -0.77 -4.26 -20.94
C THR A 645 -0.77 -2.74 -20.98
N GLY A 646 0.38 -2.16 -21.39
CA GLY A 646 0.55 -0.73 -21.55
C GLY A 646 0.96 -0.01 -20.28
N SER A 647 0.93 1.32 -20.29
CA SER A 647 1.18 2.16 -19.12
C SER A 647 -0.16 2.61 -18.54
N ILE A 648 -0.48 2.14 -17.35
CA ILE A 648 -1.78 2.32 -16.69
C ILE A 648 -1.63 3.08 -15.38
N ASP A 649 -2.71 3.69 -14.92
CA ASP A 649 -2.74 4.26 -13.55
C ASP A 649 -2.94 3.14 -12.52
N ASN A 650 -2.45 3.32 -11.30
CA ASN A 650 -2.63 2.32 -10.24
C ASN A 650 -4.12 2.07 -9.93
N THR A 651 -4.98 3.08 -10.05
CA THR A 651 -6.43 2.92 -9.89
C THR A 651 -7.08 2.06 -10.98
N ASP A 652 -6.51 2.02 -12.19
CA ASP A 652 -7.03 1.17 -13.28
C ASP A 652 -6.91 -0.32 -12.98
N VAL A 653 -5.94 -0.71 -12.15
CA VAL A 653 -5.76 -2.11 -11.73
C VAL A 653 -7.02 -2.65 -11.06
N PHE A 654 -7.65 -1.85 -10.18
CA PHE A 654 -8.90 -2.19 -9.53
C PHE A 654 -10.01 -2.56 -10.54
N PHE A 655 -10.24 -1.68 -11.52
CA PHE A 655 -11.30 -1.88 -12.51
C PHE A 655 -11.04 -3.10 -13.40
N LYS A 656 -9.78 -3.38 -13.71
CA LYS A 656 -9.38 -4.56 -14.48
C LYS A 656 -9.57 -5.86 -13.68
N LEU A 657 -9.21 -5.88 -12.41
CA LEU A 657 -9.46 -7.00 -11.50
C LEU A 657 -10.97 -7.27 -11.34
N ALA A 658 -11.74 -6.20 -11.10
CA ALA A 658 -13.20 -6.30 -10.99
C ALA A 658 -13.85 -6.78 -12.29
N GLN A 659 -13.42 -6.25 -13.45
CA GLN A 659 -13.90 -6.71 -14.75
C GLN A 659 -13.65 -8.21 -14.94
N ALA A 660 -12.45 -8.68 -14.61
CA ALA A 660 -12.09 -10.10 -14.72
C ALA A 660 -12.99 -10.99 -13.83
N ALA A 661 -13.25 -10.59 -12.59
CA ALA A 661 -14.05 -11.35 -11.63
C ALA A 661 -15.55 -11.33 -11.96
N LEU A 662 -16.08 -10.21 -12.42
CA LEU A 662 -17.52 -10.00 -12.57
C LEU A 662 -18.06 -10.36 -13.96
N LYS A 663 -17.29 -10.06 -15.02
CA LYS A 663 -17.73 -10.21 -16.41
C LYS A 663 -16.80 -11.08 -17.27
N GLY A 664 -15.55 -11.27 -16.83
CA GLY A 664 -14.49 -11.84 -17.64
C GLY A 664 -13.88 -10.79 -18.59
N ILE A 665 -12.73 -11.10 -19.13
CA ILE A 665 -12.02 -10.28 -20.11
C ILE A 665 -11.74 -11.12 -21.35
N THR A 666 -12.13 -10.62 -22.51
CA THR A 666 -11.89 -11.28 -23.80
C THR A 666 -10.72 -10.62 -24.49
N ILE A 667 -9.83 -11.43 -25.04
CA ILE A 667 -8.78 -10.95 -25.94
C ILE A 667 -9.43 -10.64 -27.29
N PRO A 668 -9.30 -9.41 -27.83
CA PRO A 668 -9.72 -9.12 -29.19
C PRO A 668 -9.08 -10.11 -30.19
N LYS A 669 -9.83 -10.61 -31.14
CA LYS A 669 -9.38 -11.66 -32.06
C LYS A 669 -8.12 -11.31 -32.84
N GLU A 670 -7.92 -10.02 -33.14
CA GLU A 670 -6.74 -9.47 -33.81
C GLU A 670 -5.44 -9.66 -33.02
N PHE A 671 -5.51 -9.82 -31.70
CA PHE A 671 -4.36 -10.02 -30.83
C PHE A 671 -4.12 -11.49 -30.47
N ILE A 672 -4.96 -12.40 -30.96
CA ILE A 672 -4.70 -13.83 -30.80
C ILE A 672 -3.65 -14.24 -31.84
N PRO A 673 -2.42 -14.64 -31.41
CA PRO A 673 -1.45 -15.12 -32.36
C PRO A 673 -2.06 -16.26 -33.20
N LYS A 674 -2.04 -16.14 -34.50
CA LYS A 674 -2.37 -17.27 -35.38
C LYS A 674 -1.30 -18.33 -35.15
N MET A 675 -1.56 -19.26 -34.22
CA MET A 675 -0.74 -20.44 -34.13
C MET A 675 -0.84 -21.20 -35.44
N LYS A 676 0.21 -21.18 -36.24
CA LYS A 676 0.34 -22.10 -37.37
C LYS A 676 0.36 -23.51 -36.75
N ARG A 677 -0.64 -24.30 -37.10
CA ARG A 677 -0.68 -25.71 -36.77
C ARG A 677 0.49 -26.45 -37.41
#